data_525bd6ddc54f1e99c4fc33ec19b337d0
#
_entry.id   525bd6ddc54f1e99c4fc33ec19b337d0
#
_cell.length_a   1.000
_cell.length_b   1.000
_cell.length_c   1.000
_cell.angle_alpha   90.00
_cell.angle_beta   90.00
_cell.angle_gamma   90.00
#
_symmetry.space_group_name_H-M   'P 1'
#
loop_
_entity.id
_entity.type
_entity.pdbx_description
1 polymer ?
#
loop_
_entity_poly.entity_id
_entity_poly.type
_entity_poly.pdbx_seq_one_letter_code
_entity_poly.pdbx_strand_id
1 'polypeptide(L)'
;MNHRLNCRLLMVSGAAIVLISMTTAQAEDGYRLWLRYDPLPAKTVESYRPRIRSIIAPGKSLTMDAIRSELINGCTGLLGYSVLLTNNVESDGVVIAGTPQTSADIAALRWNRQLAALGPEGFMIRSARLKGHAVTVIAASNDIGALYGAFYFLRLIQTLQPIASLNVSERPHLQLRMLDHWDNLDGSIERGYAGKSLWNWSELPGKIDPRLRDYARANASIGINGSALNNVNANAQILTADYLRKVAAIADVFRPYGIHVYLSARFSAPIELGGSKTADPLDPEVAAWWKTKADEIYQAIPDFGGFLVKANSEGQPGPRTYGRTHLEGANMLAAAVAPHHGVVIWRAFVYDMKPGYDRAGAAYEQLQPFDGKFASNVLLQVKNGPIDFQPREPFHPLFGAMPKTQVMPEFQITQEYLGFSNHLVFLATMWREFLDSDTYAKGQGSTVAKVVDGSFYQQKITGMVGVANTGSNRNWTGHDFLQANWYAFGRLAWNPELDSQTIANEWIAMTLTHDRAAATTIARIMLESREAVVDYMTPLGLHHLFWGGHHYGPAPWWNTEPRDDWNPVYYHRATAEGIGFDRTATGSNTVSQYHRRVSDQFSNLDTCPEKFLLWFHHVPWDRRMHSGRTLWDETALHYQRGVDWVRSTRRQWDSLKGQIDPERHEAVAKKLAIQERDAIVWRDACLLYFQTFSKRALPAGVEKAAKSLDEYKAKSLSW
;
A
#
# COMPACT_ATOMS: atom_id res chain seq x y z
N MET A 1 31.80 65.94 64.49
CA MET A 1 31.23 66.79 63.44
C MET A 1 30.24 65.95 62.64
N ASN A 2 28.97 66.36 62.70
CA ASN A 2 27.79 65.64 62.23
C ASN A 2 27.68 65.53 60.73
N HIS A 3 27.28 64.36 60.20
CA HIS A 3 26.50 64.28 58.97
C HIS A 3 25.36 63.28 59.12
N ARG A 4 24.15 63.79 58.94
CA ARG A 4 22.88 63.07 58.94
C ARG A 4 22.68 62.31 57.65
N LEU A 5 22.36 61.01 57.68
CA LEU A 5 21.83 60.26 56.59
C LEU A 5 20.30 60.40 56.44
N ASN A 6 19.87 60.88 55.30
CA ASN A 6 18.48 60.88 54.88
C ASN A 6 18.14 59.56 54.17
N CYS A 7 17.29 58.70 54.73
CA CYS A 7 16.68 57.58 54.07
C CYS A 7 15.55 58.05 53.16
N ARG A 8 15.65 57.87 51.85
CA ARG A 8 14.55 57.89 50.87
C ARG A 8 14.08 56.51 50.63
N LEU A 9 12.84 56.17 50.95
CA LEU A 9 12.11 54.97 50.53
C LEU A 9 11.87 55.06 49.03
N LEU A 10 12.43 54.11 48.25
CA LEU A 10 12.03 53.84 46.88
C LEU A 10 10.98 52.71 46.90
N MET A 11 9.73 53.04 46.50
CA MET A 11 8.75 52.03 46.13
C MET A 11 9.13 51.46 44.79
N VAL A 12 9.43 50.16 44.75
CA VAL A 12 9.61 49.40 43.52
C VAL A 12 8.25 48.77 43.16
N SER A 13 7.60 49.33 42.15
CA SER A 13 6.41 48.73 41.52
C SER A 13 6.84 47.47 40.75
N GLY A 14 6.51 46.30 41.28
CA GLY A 14 6.72 45.04 40.57
C GLY A 14 5.74 44.88 39.40
N ALA A 15 6.19 45.13 38.20
CA ALA A 15 5.47 44.69 37.00
C ALA A 15 5.72 43.20 36.81
N ALA A 16 4.69 42.39 37.01
CA ALA A 16 4.71 40.97 36.67
C ALA A 16 4.71 40.83 35.14
N ILE A 17 5.86 40.54 34.55
CA ILE A 17 5.96 40.13 33.16
C ILE A 17 5.41 38.70 33.06
N VAL A 18 4.18 38.56 32.57
CA VAL A 18 3.63 37.29 32.13
C VAL A 18 4.34 36.91 30.85
N LEU A 19 5.36 36.07 30.93
CA LEU A 19 5.96 35.38 29.80
C LEU A 19 4.90 34.40 29.26
N ILE A 20 4.14 34.85 28.26
CA ILE A 20 3.39 33.96 27.40
C ILE A 20 4.44 33.18 26.59
N SER A 21 4.74 31.95 27.03
CA SER A 21 5.48 31.00 26.24
C SER A 21 4.65 30.73 24.99
N MET A 22 4.88 31.48 23.93
CA MET A 22 4.48 31.04 22.59
C MET A 22 5.27 29.78 22.29
N THR A 23 4.68 28.62 22.55
CA THR A 23 5.13 27.39 21.89
C THR A 23 4.99 27.65 20.40
N THR A 24 6.10 27.91 19.74
CA THR A 24 6.16 27.88 18.27
C THR A 24 5.62 26.51 17.86
N ALA A 25 4.42 26.47 17.32
CA ALA A 25 3.90 25.27 16.69
C ALA A 25 4.96 24.86 15.66
N GLN A 26 5.64 23.76 15.91
CA GLN A 26 6.63 23.23 14.99
C GLN A 26 5.87 22.86 13.73
N ALA A 27 6.25 23.42 12.59
CA ALA A 27 5.61 23.14 11.30
C ALA A 27 5.55 21.63 11.05
N GLU A 28 4.44 21.16 10.54
CA GLU A 28 4.22 19.72 10.34
C GLU A 28 4.88 19.25 9.05
N ASP A 29 5.97 18.51 9.19
CA ASP A 29 6.80 18.00 8.09
C ASP A 29 6.38 16.62 7.55
N GLY A 30 5.26 16.08 8.03
CA GLY A 30 4.72 14.79 7.62
C GLY A 30 5.38 13.56 8.28
N TYR A 31 6.42 13.73 9.09
CA TYR A 31 7.15 12.61 9.71
C TYR A 31 6.27 11.76 10.62
N ARG A 32 5.36 12.38 11.40
CA ARG A 32 4.52 11.71 12.39
C ARG A 32 3.37 10.90 11.76
N LEU A 33 3.18 11.00 10.44
CA LEU A 33 2.15 10.28 9.69
C LEU A 33 0.74 10.55 10.26
N TRP A 34 -0.07 9.51 10.42
CA TRP A 34 -1.39 9.53 11.07
C TRP A 34 -1.31 9.27 12.60
N LEU A 35 -0.09 9.23 13.17
CA LEU A 35 0.17 9.02 14.59
C LEU A 35 0.65 10.33 15.26
N ARG A 36 0.09 11.45 14.83
CA ARG A 36 0.45 12.80 15.29
C ARG A 36 0.00 13.06 16.72
N TYR A 37 -1.18 12.58 17.05
CA TYR A 37 -1.81 12.79 18.37
C TYR A 37 -1.87 14.26 18.78
N ASP A 38 -2.16 15.16 17.83
CA ASP A 38 -2.33 16.58 18.10
C ASP A 38 -3.62 16.84 18.92
N PRO A 39 -3.65 17.90 19.76
CA PRO A 39 -4.80 18.19 20.59
C PRO A 39 -6.11 18.32 19.83
N LEU A 40 -7.14 17.66 20.34
CA LEU A 40 -8.49 17.68 19.78
C LEU A 40 -9.24 18.98 20.12
N PRO A 41 -10.33 19.31 19.40
CA PRO A 41 -11.21 20.43 19.77
C PRO A 41 -11.69 20.33 21.23
N ALA A 42 -11.65 21.44 21.98
CA ALA A 42 -11.94 21.48 23.42
C ALA A 42 -13.27 20.80 23.82
N LYS A 43 -14.34 21.04 23.05
CA LYS A 43 -15.65 20.41 23.25
C LYS A 43 -15.59 18.87 23.18
N THR A 44 -14.79 18.32 22.28
CA THR A 44 -14.59 16.88 22.17
C THR A 44 -13.78 16.34 23.34
N VAL A 45 -12.72 17.04 23.75
CA VAL A 45 -11.90 16.70 24.93
C VAL A 45 -12.77 16.63 26.18
N GLU A 46 -13.68 17.57 26.37
CA GLU A 46 -14.61 17.57 27.52
C GLU A 46 -15.49 16.31 27.53
N SER A 47 -15.93 15.83 26.37
CA SER A 47 -16.73 14.62 26.28
C SER A 47 -15.94 13.34 26.59
N TYR A 48 -14.65 13.32 26.29
CA TYR A 48 -13.76 12.17 26.53
C TYR A 48 -13.17 12.14 27.95
N ARG A 49 -13.00 13.30 28.61
CA ARG A 49 -12.38 13.43 29.93
C ARG A 49 -12.95 12.49 31.00
N PRO A 50 -14.28 12.24 31.10
CA PRO A 50 -14.83 11.30 32.09
C PRO A 50 -14.46 9.84 31.80
N ARG A 51 -14.01 9.53 30.57
CA ARG A 51 -13.76 8.15 30.05
C ARG A 51 -12.29 7.78 29.95
N ILE A 52 -11.39 8.80 29.99
CA ILE A 52 -9.94 8.59 29.84
C ILE A 52 -9.24 9.44 30.91
N ARG A 53 -8.96 8.87 32.07
CA ARG A 53 -8.24 9.53 33.20
C ARG A 53 -6.91 8.86 33.48
N SER A 54 -6.87 7.53 33.40
CA SER A 54 -5.66 6.76 33.63
C SER A 54 -5.67 5.47 32.78
N ILE A 55 -4.51 4.86 32.69
CA ILE A 55 -4.27 3.64 31.90
C ILE A 55 -3.75 2.56 32.83
N ILE A 56 -4.24 1.32 32.64
CA ILE A 56 -3.71 0.10 33.22
C ILE A 56 -3.30 -0.80 32.07
N ALA A 57 -2.02 -1.13 31.93
CA ALA A 57 -1.50 -2.03 30.91
C ALA A 57 -0.42 -2.93 31.53
N PRO A 58 -0.79 -3.97 32.29
CA PRO A 58 0.13 -4.86 32.96
C PRO A 58 0.79 -5.83 31.97
N GLY A 59 1.96 -6.34 32.33
CA GLY A 59 2.76 -7.28 31.54
C GLY A 59 4.18 -6.75 31.35
N LYS A 60 5.10 -7.66 30.97
CA LYS A 60 6.54 -7.37 30.90
C LYS A 60 7.14 -7.52 29.49
N SER A 61 6.31 -7.87 28.49
CA SER A 61 6.78 -8.01 27.12
C SER A 61 7.08 -6.63 26.50
N LEU A 62 7.97 -6.60 25.54
CA LEU A 62 8.27 -5.38 24.77
C LEU A 62 7.03 -4.87 24.01
N THR A 63 6.10 -5.75 23.63
CA THR A 63 4.81 -5.36 23.06
C THR A 63 3.93 -4.63 24.08
N MET A 64 3.91 -5.08 25.34
CA MET A 64 3.20 -4.36 26.41
C MET A 64 3.84 -3.01 26.73
N ASP A 65 5.17 -2.87 26.56
CA ASP A 65 5.86 -1.57 26.64
C ASP A 65 5.42 -0.64 25.51
N ALA A 66 5.29 -1.16 24.29
CA ALA A 66 4.76 -0.41 23.15
C ALA A 66 3.31 0.05 23.42
N ILE A 67 2.43 -0.84 23.91
CA ILE A 67 1.04 -0.50 24.27
C ILE A 67 0.99 0.64 25.30
N ARG A 68 1.79 0.56 26.37
CA ARG A 68 1.85 1.62 27.39
C ARG A 68 2.27 2.96 26.79
N SER A 69 3.34 2.93 26.02
CA SER A 69 3.88 4.13 25.38
C SER A 69 2.85 4.77 24.43
N GLU A 70 2.19 3.96 23.58
CA GLU A 70 1.20 4.46 22.63
C GLU A 70 -0.03 5.04 23.33
N LEU A 71 -0.60 4.33 24.30
CA LEU A 71 -1.79 4.80 25.00
C LEU A 71 -1.51 6.06 25.81
N ILE A 72 -0.37 6.14 26.52
CA ILE A 72 -0.01 7.33 27.29
C ILE A 72 0.24 8.51 26.35
N ASN A 73 1.11 8.35 25.35
CA ASN A 73 1.47 9.42 24.43
C ASN A 73 0.26 9.87 23.60
N GLY A 74 -0.50 8.90 23.08
CA GLY A 74 -1.68 9.17 22.25
C GLY A 74 -2.78 9.87 23.04
N CYS A 75 -3.17 9.34 24.20
CA CYS A 75 -4.21 9.97 25.02
C CYS A 75 -3.76 11.33 25.57
N THR A 76 -2.52 11.46 26.05
CA THR A 76 -2.00 12.74 26.55
C THR A 76 -1.97 13.81 25.47
N GLY A 77 -1.46 13.46 24.26
CA GLY A 77 -1.41 14.40 23.14
C GLY A 77 -2.80 14.83 22.68
N LEU A 78 -3.69 13.87 22.44
CA LEU A 78 -5.05 14.13 21.94
C LEU A 78 -5.90 14.93 22.93
N LEU A 79 -5.76 14.66 24.23
CA LEU A 79 -6.60 15.28 25.26
C LEU A 79 -6.00 16.57 25.85
N GLY A 80 -4.72 16.84 25.60
CA GLY A 80 -4.03 18.03 26.08
C GLY A 80 -3.83 18.07 27.61
N TYR A 81 -3.95 16.93 28.31
CA TYR A 81 -3.64 16.77 29.72
C TYR A 81 -2.96 15.41 29.98
N SER A 82 -2.19 15.35 31.07
CA SER A 82 -1.44 14.13 31.41
C SER A 82 -2.38 13.00 31.82
N VAL A 83 -2.25 11.86 31.06
CA VAL A 83 -2.91 10.60 31.40
C VAL A 83 -1.88 9.67 32.05
N LEU A 84 -2.19 9.25 33.30
CA LEU A 84 -1.22 8.53 34.12
C LEU A 84 -1.35 7.01 33.98
N LEU A 85 -0.22 6.32 34.06
CA LEU A 85 -0.21 4.88 34.27
C LEU A 85 -0.51 4.57 35.74
N THR A 86 -1.47 3.66 35.96
CA THR A 86 -1.87 3.21 37.30
C THR A 86 -1.92 1.66 37.33
N ASN A 87 -1.96 1.10 38.55
CA ASN A 87 -1.98 -0.36 38.72
C ASN A 87 -3.37 -0.89 39.13
N ASN A 88 -4.25 -0.01 39.64
CA ASN A 88 -5.54 -0.40 40.19
C ASN A 88 -6.69 0.44 39.62
N VAL A 89 -7.86 -0.17 39.53
CA VAL A 89 -9.11 0.53 39.25
C VAL A 89 -9.63 1.17 40.53
N GLU A 90 -9.50 2.50 40.65
CA GLU A 90 -9.89 3.28 41.85
C GLU A 90 -10.88 4.42 41.54
N SER A 91 -11.15 4.64 40.24
CA SER A 91 -12.06 5.67 39.76
C SER A 91 -12.66 5.32 38.41
N ASP A 92 -13.69 6.06 38.01
CA ASP A 92 -14.21 6.00 36.65
C ASP A 92 -13.19 6.54 35.63
N GLY A 93 -13.26 6.05 34.37
CA GLY A 93 -12.42 6.54 33.27
C GLY A 93 -11.05 5.87 33.18
N VAL A 94 -10.89 4.70 33.74
CA VAL A 94 -9.70 3.88 33.54
C VAL A 94 -9.80 3.13 32.19
N VAL A 95 -8.74 3.19 31.40
CA VAL A 95 -8.55 2.37 30.18
C VAL A 95 -7.63 1.21 30.54
N ILE A 96 -8.12 -0.02 30.39
CA ILE A 96 -7.36 -1.24 30.69
C ILE A 96 -7.01 -1.93 29.38
N ALA A 97 -5.72 -2.20 29.11
CA ALA A 97 -5.27 -2.90 27.91
C ALA A 97 -4.42 -4.12 28.28
N GLY A 98 -4.66 -5.25 27.60
CA GLY A 98 -3.88 -6.47 27.80
C GLY A 98 -4.66 -7.75 27.47
N THR A 99 -4.22 -8.83 28.11
CA THR A 99 -4.78 -10.18 27.94
C THR A 99 -5.28 -10.74 29.26
N PRO A 100 -6.12 -11.81 29.27
CA PRO A 100 -6.47 -12.49 30.50
C PRO A 100 -5.27 -13.05 31.29
N GLN A 101 -4.15 -13.31 30.62
CA GLN A 101 -2.92 -13.81 31.24
C GLN A 101 -2.13 -12.69 31.91
N THR A 102 -2.16 -11.48 31.36
CA THR A 102 -1.40 -10.35 31.90
C THR A 102 -2.21 -9.49 32.88
N SER A 103 -3.56 -9.53 32.83
CA SER A 103 -4.45 -8.69 33.65
C SER A 103 -5.50 -9.51 34.39
N ALA A 104 -5.43 -9.53 35.72
CA ALA A 104 -6.46 -10.16 36.57
C ALA A 104 -7.84 -9.49 36.37
N ASP A 105 -7.90 -8.19 36.14
CA ASP A 105 -9.14 -7.46 35.89
C ASP A 105 -9.79 -7.91 34.56
N ILE A 106 -9.00 -8.14 33.50
CA ILE A 106 -9.51 -8.72 32.23
C ILE A 106 -9.93 -10.17 32.42
N ALA A 107 -9.15 -10.98 33.14
CA ALA A 107 -9.49 -12.38 33.43
C ALA A 107 -10.84 -12.50 34.17
N ALA A 108 -11.14 -11.60 35.09
CA ALA A 108 -12.38 -11.55 35.85
C ALA A 108 -13.63 -11.33 34.98
N LEU A 109 -13.49 -10.73 33.78
CA LEU A 109 -14.58 -10.50 32.84
C LEU A 109 -15.02 -11.79 32.11
N ARG A 110 -14.22 -12.85 32.15
CA ARG A 110 -14.50 -14.18 31.57
C ARG A 110 -14.78 -14.15 30.06
N TRP A 111 -14.08 -13.29 29.28
CA TRP A 111 -14.23 -13.17 27.84
C TRP A 111 -13.39 -14.14 27.02
N ASN A 112 -12.74 -15.13 27.64
CA ASN A 112 -11.79 -16.03 27.00
C ASN A 112 -12.35 -16.70 25.73
N ARG A 113 -13.63 -17.13 25.74
CA ARG A 113 -14.26 -17.76 24.57
C ARG A 113 -14.43 -16.77 23.40
N GLN A 114 -14.88 -15.55 23.70
CA GLN A 114 -15.04 -14.53 22.68
C GLN A 114 -13.68 -14.10 22.08
N LEU A 115 -12.67 -13.92 22.93
CA LEU A 115 -11.32 -13.57 22.48
C LEU A 115 -10.69 -14.68 21.63
N ALA A 116 -10.84 -15.95 22.03
CA ALA A 116 -10.34 -17.07 21.25
C ALA A 116 -10.98 -17.16 19.84
N ALA A 117 -12.27 -16.82 19.72
CA ALA A 117 -12.96 -16.79 18.43
C ALA A 117 -12.46 -15.71 17.47
N LEU A 118 -11.78 -14.68 17.98
CA LEU A 118 -11.19 -13.62 17.17
C LEU A 118 -9.77 -13.96 16.68
N GLY A 119 -9.19 -15.05 17.17
CA GLY A 119 -7.83 -15.46 16.80
C GLY A 119 -6.73 -14.66 17.51
N PRO A 120 -5.46 -14.92 17.14
CA PRO A 120 -4.32 -14.37 17.87
C PRO A 120 -4.14 -12.84 17.70
N GLU A 121 -4.56 -12.28 16.60
CA GLU A 121 -4.42 -10.86 16.30
C GLU A 121 -5.71 -10.05 16.50
N GLY A 122 -6.83 -10.72 16.82
CA GLY A 122 -8.11 -10.06 17.09
C GLY A 122 -8.18 -9.47 18.49
N PHE A 123 -9.07 -8.49 18.66
CA PHE A 123 -9.28 -7.79 19.91
C PHE A 123 -10.75 -7.38 20.14
N MET A 124 -11.04 -7.05 21.37
CA MET A 124 -12.31 -6.45 21.80
C MET A 124 -12.04 -5.15 22.51
N ILE A 125 -12.90 -4.12 22.27
CA ILE A 125 -12.92 -2.88 23.04
C ILE A 125 -14.32 -2.70 23.58
N ARG A 126 -14.47 -2.74 24.90
CA ARG A 126 -15.78 -2.66 25.55
C ARG A 126 -15.80 -1.72 26.74
N SER A 127 -16.91 -0.99 26.87
CA SER A 127 -17.25 -0.32 28.12
C SER A 127 -17.73 -1.38 29.13
N ALA A 128 -17.18 -1.36 30.32
CA ALA A 128 -17.48 -2.34 31.39
C ALA A 128 -17.56 -1.65 32.79
N ARG A 129 -17.98 -2.41 33.78
CA ARG A 129 -17.88 -2.01 35.18
C ARG A 129 -16.97 -2.99 35.91
N LEU A 130 -15.95 -2.45 36.60
CA LEU A 130 -15.01 -3.23 37.41
C LEU A 130 -14.87 -2.54 38.77
N LYS A 131 -14.97 -3.29 39.85
CA LYS A 131 -14.87 -2.78 41.24
C LYS A 131 -15.80 -1.58 41.50
N GLY A 132 -16.97 -1.53 40.83
CA GLY A 132 -17.93 -0.43 40.95
C GLY A 132 -17.70 0.74 39.97
N HIS A 133 -16.58 0.81 39.29
CA HIS A 133 -16.20 1.90 38.42
C HIS A 133 -16.45 1.62 36.93
N ALA A 134 -16.76 2.67 36.16
CA ALA A 134 -16.91 2.61 34.71
C ALA A 134 -15.53 2.63 34.04
N VAL A 135 -15.22 1.59 33.24
CA VAL A 135 -13.91 1.41 32.58
C VAL A 135 -14.09 1.14 31.10
N THR A 136 -13.04 1.43 30.33
CA THR A 136 -12.90 0.93 28.95
C THR A 136 -11.86 -0.19 28.95
N VAL A 137 -12.20 -1.34 28.37
CA VAL A 137 -11.32 -2.51 28.34
C VAL A 137 -10.94 -2.84 26.91
N ILE A 138 -9.65 -2.86 26.62
CA ILE A 138 -9.03 -3.33 25.37
C ILE A 138 -8.44 -4.69 25.67
N ALA A 139 -9.10 -5.77 25.20
CA ALA A 139 -8.72 -7.14 25.51
C ALA A 139 -8.43 -7.96 24.26
N ALA A 140 -7.42 -8.82 24.31
CA ALA A 140 -7.05 -9.73 23.24
C ALA A 140 -6.59 -11.09 23.81
N SER A 141 -6.42 -12.10 22.92
CA SER A 141 -5.86 -13.40 23.27
C SER A 141 -4.36 -13.35 23.54
N ASN A 142 -3.64 -12.40 22.89
CA ASN A 142 -2.22 -12.16 23.09
C ASN A 142 -1.89 -10.66 23.00
N ASP A 143 -0.63 -10.30 23.29
CA ASP A 143 -0.20 -8.91 23.37
C ASP A 143 -0.28 -8.17 22.03
N ILE A 144 -0.07 -8.85 20.87
CA ILE A 144 -0.16 -8.22 19.55
C ILE A 144 -1.60 -7.80 19.24
N GLY A 145 -2.58 -8.65 19.53
CA GLY A 145 -3.99 -8.26 19.41
C GLY A 145 -4.34 -7.06 20.31
N ALA A 146 -3.80 -7.02 21.53
CA ALA A 146 -3.99 -5.87 22.42
C ALA A 146 -3.33 -4.58 21.88
N LEU A 147 -2.18 -4.69 21.20
CA LEU A 147 -1.52 -3.56 20.52
C LEU A 147 -2.39 -3.02 19.38
N TYR A 148 -2.92 -3.90 18.53
CA TYR A 148 -3.86 -3.49 17.47
C TYR A 148 -5.12 -2.84 18.06
N GLY A 149 -5.63 -3.37 19.18
CA GLY A 149 -6.74 -2.78 19.91
C GLY A 149 -6.41 -1.38 20.46
N ALA A 150 -5.19 -1.17 20.97
CA ALA A 150 -4.73 0.14 21.44
C ALA A 150 -4.67 1.17 20.29
N PHE A 151 -4.11 0.82 19.14
CA PHE A 151 -4.13 1.69 17.95
C PHE A 151 -5.54 1.95 17.43
N TYR A 152 -6.40 0.94 17.44
CA TYR A 152 -7.81 1.12 17.07
C TYR A 152 -8.51 2.10 18.02
N PHE A 153 -8.30 1.99 19.31
CA PHE A 153 -8.88 2.91 20.30
C PHE A 153 -8.40 4.35 20.08
N LEU A 154 -7.11 4.55 19.84
CA LEU A 154 -6.55 5.87 19.52
C LEU A 154 -7.11 6.43 18.20
N ARG A 155 -7.34 5.58 17.20
CA ARG A 155 -8.00 5.99 15.95
C ARG A 155 -9.44 6.46 16.20
N LEU A 156 -10.22 5.76 17.02
CA LEU A 156 -11.56 6.21 17.39
C LEU A 156 -11.55 7.63 17.99
N ILE A 157 -10.59 7.89 18.89
CA ILE A 157 -10.44 9.22 19.50
C ILE A 157 -10.04 10.26 18.46
N GLN A 158 -9.03 9.98 17.63
CA GLN A 158 -8.55 10.89 16.58
C GLN A 158 -9.63 11.21 15.54
N THR A 159 -10.50 10.26 15.24
CA THR A 159 -11.61 10.44 14.28
C THR A 159 -12.90 10.92 14.94
N LEU A 160 -12.82 11.42 16.18
CA LEU A 160 -13.91 12.02 16.96
C LEU A 160 -15.10 11.07 17.17
N GLN A 161 -14.88 9.74 17.22
CA GLN A 161 -15.94 8.77 17.45
C GLN A 161 -16.41 8.76 18.91
N PRO A 162 -17.70 8.52 19.19
CA PRO A 162 -18.20 8.42 20.54
C PRO A 162 -17.64 7.19 21.26
N ILE A 163 -17.08 7.38 22.46
CA ILE A 163 -16.50 6.31 23.30
C ILE A 163 -17.28 6.02 24.58
N ALA A 164 -18.47 6.57 24.72
CA ALA A 164 -19.28 6.42 25.93
C ALA A 164 -19.79 4.98 26.17
N SER A 165 -20.06 4.24 25.08
CA SER A 165 -20.58 2.88 25.12
C SER A 165 -19.94 2.06 23.99
N LEU A 166 -18.74 1.57 24.23
CA LEU A 166 -17.99 0.77 23.25
C LEU A 166 -18.38 -0.71 23.32
N ASN A 167 -18.60 -1.30 22.15
CA ASN A 167 -18.77 -2.74 21.96
C ASN A 167 -18.17 -3.15 20.61
N VAL A 168 -16.86 -3.08 20.51
CA VAL A 168 -16.09 -3.40 19.31
C VAL A 168 -15.55 -4.82 19.43
N SER A 169 -15.58 -5.57 18.34
CA SER A 169 -14.91 -6.85 18.17
C SER A 169 -14.35 -6.91 16.77
N GLU A 170 -13.03 -6.94 16.66
CA GLU A 170 -12.30 -6.86 15.39
C GLU A 170 -11.29 -7.98 15.27
N ARG A 171 -11.08 -8.44 14.05
CA ARG A 171 -10.01 -9.35 13.66
C ARG A 171 -9.57 -9.06 12.23
N PRO A 172 -8.32 -9.33 11.87
CA PRO A 172 -7.93 -9.23 10.46
C PRO A 172 -8.65 -10.31 9.64
N HIS A 173 -9.07 -9.95 8.43
CA HIS A 173 -9.63 -10.89 7.46
C HIS A 173 -8.54 -11.69 6.76
N LEU A 174 -7.34 -11.11 6.62
CA LEU A 174 -6.19 -11.73 5.99
C LEU A 174 -5.10 -12.06 7.02
N GLN A 175 -4.46 -13.22 6.85
CA GLN A 175 -3.38 -13.65 7.75
C GLN A 175 -2.08 -12.91 7.47
N LEU A 176 -1.69 -12.78 6.20
CA LEU A 176 -0.49 -12.06 5.78
C LEU A 176 -0.88 -10.68 5.21
N ARG A 177 -0.34 -9.64 5.82
CA ARG A 177 -0.57 -8.25 5.43
C ARG A 177 0.79 -7.58 5.33
N MET A 178 1.36 -7.58 4.11
CA MET A 178 2.78 -7.40 3.91
C MET A 178 3.11 -6.16 3.11
N LEU A 179 4.26 -5.57 3.42
CA LEU A 179 4.96 -4.67 2.52
C LEU A 179 6.12 -5.40 1.84
N ASP A 180 6.27 -5.13 0.56
CA ASP A 180 7.36 -5.63 -0.29
C ASP A 180 8.25 -4.45 -0.67
N HIS A 181 9.46 -4.39 -0.11
CA HIS A 181 10.42 -3.35 -0.39
C HIS A 181 11.29 -3.73 -1.59
N TRP A 182 11.31 -2.87 -2.59
CA TRP A 182 12.21 -3.05 -3.73
C TRP A 182 13.54 -2.33 -3.48
N ASP A 183 14.05 -2.53 -2.26
CA ASP A 183 15.27 -1.92 -1.75
C ASP A 183 16.49 -2.76 -2.12
N ASN A 184 17.51 -2.12 -2.71
CA ASN A 184 18.76 -2.76 -3.09
C ASN A 184 19.78 -2.69 -1.94
N LEU A 185 20.79 -3.55 -1.97
CA LEU A 185 21.82 -3.62 -0.93
C LEU A 185 22.77 -2.40 -0.93
N ASP A 186 22.77 -1.61 -1.99
CA ASP A 186 23.49 -0.33 -2.08
C ASP A 186 22.69 0.86 -1.51
N GLY A 187 21.47 0.62 -1.00
CA GLY A 187 20.59 1.63 -0.45
C GLY A 187 19.71 2.38 -1.47
N SER A 188 19.79 2.04 -2.75
CA SER A 188 18.83 2.51 -3.75
C SER A 188 17.51 1.77 -3.63
N ILE A 189 16.43 2.37 -4.12
CA ILE A 189 15.09 1.76 -4.16
C ILE A 189 14.63 1.73 -5.61
N GLU A 190 14.39 0.54 -6.16
CA GLU A 190 13.79 0.42 -7.48
C GLU A 190 12.32 0.89 -7.43
N ARG A 191 11.97 1.81 -8.33
CA ARG A 191 10.65 2.47 -8.36
C ARG A 191 10.28 3.22 -7.07
N GLY A 192 11.26 3.46 -6.18
CA GLY A 192 11.08 4.28 -4.99
C GLY A 192 11.46 5.73 -5.26
N TYR A 193 10.55 6.67 -5.03
CA TYR A 193 10.75 8.10 -5.33
C TYR A 193 10.75 8.98 -4.08
N ALA A 194 10.97 8.35 -2.92
CA ALA A 194 10.96 8.99 -1.60
C ALA A 194 12.33 8.98 -0.91
N GLY A 195 13.40 9.06 -1.69
CA GLY A 195 14.76 9.03 -1.19
C GLY A 195 15.39 7.63 -1.22
N LYS A 196 16.30 7.34 -0.29
CA LYS A 196 17.01 6.06 -0.18
C LYS A 196 16.26 5.07 0.71
N SER A 197 16.73 3.82 0.70
CA SER A 197 16.27 2.75 1.60
C SER A 197 16.27 3.18 3.07
N LEU A 198 15.29 2.66 3.81
CA LEU A 198 15.23 2.80 5.27
C LEU A 198 16.32 1.95 5.97
N TRP A 199 16.80 0.90 5.29
CA TRP A 199 17.83 0.00 5.81
C TRP A 199 19.23 0.53 5.44
N ASN A 200 19.96 1.04 6.42
CA ASN A 200 21.37 1.38 6.21
C ASN A 200 22.24 0.14 6.48
N TRP A 201 22.41 -0.69 5.46
CA TRP A 201 23.15 -1.94 5.54
C TRP A 201 24.60 -1.76 6.02
N SER A 202 25.23 -0.60 5.82
CA SER A 202 26.59 -0.34 6.22
C SER A 202 26.74 -0.06 7.73
N GLU A 203 25.68 0.46 8.38
CA GLU A 203 25.68 0.74 9.82
C GLU A 203 25.16 -0.44 10.65
N LEU A 204 24.33 -1.31 10.05
CA LEU A 204 23.75 -2.47 10.72
C LEU A 204 24.81 -3.59 10.91
N PRO A 205 24.75 -4.37 12.01
CA PRO A 205 23.82 -4.25 13.15
C PRO A 205 24.30 -3.27 14.23
N GLY A 206 25.45 -2.61 14.03
CA GLY A 206 26.11 -1.79 15.07
C GLY A 206 25.33 -0.54 15.47
N LYS A 207 24.52 0.01 14.56
CA LYS A 207 23.69 1.18 14.83
C LYS A 207 22.27 0.96 14.27
N ILE A 208 21.30 1.03 15.15
CA ILE A 208 19.88 0.95 14.81
C ILE A 208 19.30 2.38 14.72
N ASP A 209 18.87 2.77 13.53
CA ASP A 209 18.19 4.05 13.35
C ASP A 209 16.83 4.02 14.07
N PRO A 210 16.50 4.98 14.94
CA PRO A 210 15.19 5.10 15.60
C PRO A 210 14.02 5.09 14.61
N ARG A 211 14.25 5.54 13.38
CA ARG A 211 13.26 5.54 12.30
C ARG A 211 12.71 4.13 12.00
N LEU A 212 13.49 3.07 12.23
CA LEU A 212 13.02 1.68 12.06
C LEU A 212 11.89 1.34 13.05
N ARG A 213 11.98 1.86 14.27
CA ARG A 213 10.91 1.72 15.27
C ARG A 213 9.66 2.52 14.86
N ASP A 214 9.83 3.75 14.38
CA ASP A 214 8.72 4.57 13.91
C ASP A 214 8.02 3.94 12.70
N TYR A 215 8.79 3.31 11.80
CA TYR A 215 8.27 2.51 10.70
C TYR A 215 7.46 1.29 11.20
N ALA A 216 7.99 0.51 12.14
CA ALA A 216 7.28 -0.63 12.71
C ALA A 216 5.99 -0.20 13.43
N ARG A 217 6.06 0.89 14.18
CA ARG A 217 4.93 1.53 14.87
C ARG A 217 3.83 1.94 13.87
N ALA A 218 4.19 2.60 12.76
CA ALA A 218 3.26 3.01 11.73
C ALA A 218 2.57 1.80 11.08
N ASN A 219 3.33 0.76 10.74
CA ASN A 219 2.79 -0.47 10.17
C ASN A 219 1.84 -1.20 11.11
N ALA A 220 2.22 -1.37 12.38
CA ALA A 220 1.34 -2.01 13.36
C ALA A 220 0.02 -1.24 13.54
N SER A 221 0.03 0.09 13.47
CA SER A 221 -1.16 0.93 13.62
C SER A 221 -2.23 0.71 12.54
N ILE A 222 -1.84 0.16 11.40
CA ILE A 222 -2.71 -0.20 10.26
C ILE A 222 -2.79 -1.70 10.04
N GLY A 223 -2.24 -2.50 10.96
CA GLY A 223 -2.35 -3.94 10.96
C GLY A 223 -1.42 -4.69 10.01
N ILE A 224 -0.36 -4.06 9.49
CA ILE A 224 0.69 -4.74 8.72
C ILE A 224 1.50 -5.63 9.67
N ASN A 225 1.72 -6.90 9.26
CA ASN A 225 2.42 -7.91 10.06
C ASN A 225 3.58 -8.61 9.32
N GLY A 226 3.95 -8.13 8.14
CA GLY A 226 5.08 -8.67 7.38
C GLY A 226 5.81 -7.61 6.57
N SER A 227 7.11 -7.79 6.36
CA SER A 227 7.94 -6.93 5.53
C SER A 227 9.02 -7.74 4.83
N ALA A 228 8.98 -7.77 3.47
CA ALA A 228 10.09 -8.25 2.67
C ALA A 228 11.10 -7.11 2.51
N LEU A 229 12.34 -7.33 2.95
CA LEU A 229 13.30 -6.24 3.16
C LEU A 229 14.12 -5.86 1.93
N ASN A 230 14.18 -6.71 0.92
CA ASN A 230 15.02 -6.49 -0.25
C ASN A 230 14.26 -6.70 -1.56
N ASN A 231 14.77 -6.05 -2.59
CA ASN A 231 14.20 -6.05 -3.93
C ASN A 231 13.89 -7.48 -4.44
N VAL A 232 12.77 -7.62 -5.13
CA VAL A 232 12.39 -8.85 -5.86
C VAL A 232 13.42 -9.23 -6.93
N ASN A 233 14.16 -8.25 -7.48
CA ASN A 233 15.37 -8.47 -8.26
C ASN A 233 16.54 -8.81 -7.32
N ALA A 234 16.41 -9.93 -6.63
CA ALA A 234 17.20 -10.29 -5.47
C ALA A 234 18.70 -10.45 -5.77
N ASN A 235 19.52 -9.95 -4.85
CA ASN A 235 20.96 -10.23 -4.79
C ASN A 235 21.19 -11.37 -3.78
N ALA A 236 21.91 -12.43 -4.19
CA ALA A 236 22.19 -13.58 -3.34
C ALA A 236 22.89 -13.22 -2.02
N GLN A 237 23.71 -12.15 -2.01
CA GLN A 237 24.45 -11.72 -0.82
C GLN A 237 23.57 -11.47 0.41
N ILE A 238 22.29 -11.16 0.25
CA ILE A 238 21.35 -11.00 1.39
C ILE A 238 21.29 -12.26 2.27
N LEU A 239 21.60 -13.44 1.71
CA LEU A 239 21.58 -14.74 2.40
C LEU A 239 22.93 -15.10 3.06
N THR A 240 23.95 -14.23 3.01
CA THR A 240 25.22 -14.46 3.71
C THR A 240 25.07 -14.24 5.22
N ALA A 241 25.92 -14.90 6.01
CA ALA A 241 25.92 -14.75 7.47
C ALA A 241 26.07 -13.29 7.93
N ASP A 242 26.80 -12.44 7.19
CA ASP A 242 26.95 -11.03 7.49
C ASP A 242 25.59 -10.30 7.37
N TYR A 243 24.91 -10.46 6.22
CA TYR A 243 23.61 -9.83 6.03
C TYR A 243 22.53 -10.42 6.95
N LEU A 244 22.55 -11.72 7.24
CA LEU A 244 21.61 -12.33 8.17
C LEU A 244 21.69 -11.73 9.57
N ARG A 245 22.91 -11.38 10.07
CA ARG A 245 23.03 -10.64 11.33
C ARG A 245 22.38 -9.25 11.26
N LYS A 246 22.49 -8.55 10.12
CA LYS A 246 21.87 -7.24 9.90
C LYS A 246 20.33 -7.35 9.83
N VAL A 247 19.84 -8.37 9.13
CA VAL A 247 18.39 -8.68 9.05
C VAL A 247 17.83 -9.03 10.43
N ALA A 248 18.56 -9.82 11.23
CA ALA A 248 18.16 -10.17 12.59
C ALA A 248 17.99 -8.92 13.47
N ALA A 249 18.87 -7.94 13.34
CA ALA A 249 18.77 -6.68 14.09
C ALA A 249 17.53 -5.87 13.70
N ILE A 250 17.11 -5.90 12.43
CA ILE A 250 15.84 -5.29 12.00
C ILE A 250 14.65 -6.10 12.55
N ALA A 251 14.71 -7.44 12.48
CA ALA A 251 13.66 -8.32 13.01
C ALA A 251 13.43 -8.09 14.51
N ASP A 252 14.49 -7.85 15.29
CA ASP A 252 14.38 -7.55 16.72
C ASP A 252 13.64 -6.23 17.00
N VAL A 253 13.79 -5.23 16.12
CA VAL A 253 13.03 -3.97 16.21
C VAL A 253 11.55 -4.18 15.83
N PHE A 254 11.26 -5.07 14.90
CA PHE A 254 9.92 -5.29 14.34
C PHE A 254 9.07 -6.22 15.20
N ARG A 255 9.70 -7.20 15.86
CA ARG A 255 9.03 -8.23 16.65
C ARG A 255 8.08 -7.70 17.73
N PRO A 256 8.40 -6.64 18.50
CA PRO A 256 7.49 -6.07 19.47
C PRO A 256 6.18 -5.52 18.87
N TYR A 257 6.19 -5.24 17.56
CA TYR A 257 5.06 -4.71 16.79
C TYR A 257 4.33 -5.80 15.98
N GLY A 258 4.73 -7.08 16.15
CA GLY A 258 4.11 -8.21 15.46
C GLY A 258 4.43 -8.31 13.98
N ILE A 259 5.54 -7.73 13.53
CA ILE A 259 5.96 -7.72 12.13
C ILE A 259 7.06 -8.73 11.91
N HIS A 260 6.80 -9.73 11.06
CA HIS A 260 7.79 -10.70 10.62
C HIS A 260 8.58 -10.19 9.42
N VAL A 261 9.86 -10.54 9.37
CA VAL A 261 10.71 -10.24 8.22
C VAL A 261 10.67 -11.38 7.22
N TYR A 262 10.68 -11.00 5.94
CA TYR A 262 10.79 -11.88 4.78
C TYR A 262 11.97 -11.43 3.94
N LEU A 263 12.51 -12.33 3.11
CA LEU A 263 13.58 -11.99 2.18
C LEU A 263 13.22 -12.42 0.76
N SER A 264 13.49 -11.54 -0.20
CA SER A 264 13.48 -11.93 -1.60
C SER A 264 14.69 -12.81 -1.89
N ALA A 265 14.44 -14.07 -2.26
CA ALA A 265 15.49 -15.06 -2.50
C ALA A 265 15.86 -15.12 -3.99
N ARG A 266 17.17 -14.99 -4.30
CA ARG A 266 17.67 -15.22 -5.65
C ARG A 266 17.73 -16.72 -5.92
N PHE A 267 17.03 -17.16 -6.97
CA PHE A 267 16.88 -18.60 -7.26
C PHE A 267 18.23 -19.30 -7.52
N SER A 268 19.21 -18.61 -8.07
CA SER A 268 20.56 -19.11 -8.34
C SER A 268 21.53 -19.01 -7.15
N ALA A 269 21.06 -18.65 -5.95
CA ALA A 269 21.93 -18.54 -4.76
C ALA A 269 22.79 -19.78 -4.46
N PRO A 270 22.35 -21.03 -4.71
CA PRO A 270 23.23 -22.21 -4.57
C PRO A 270 24.50 -22.15 -5.43
N ILE A 271 24.43 -21.55 -6.61
CA ILE A 271 25.60 -21.35 -7.49
C ILE A 271 26.47 -20.22 -6.91
N GLU A 272 25.88 -19.08 -6.61
CA GLU A 272 26.58 -17.84 -6.26
C GLU A 272 27.24 -17.88 -4.87
N LEU A 273 26.63 -18.60 -3.92
CA LEU A 273 27.09 -18.69 -2.53
C LEU A 273 27.54 -20.10 -2.13
N GLY A 274 26.98 -21.13 -2.74
CA GLY A 274 27.23 -22.53 -2.38
C GLY A 274 28.28 -23.23 -3.26
N GLY A 275 28.71 -22.60 -4.34
CA GLY A 275 29.65 -23.21 -5.29
C GLY A 275 29.06 -24.38 -6.09
N SER A 276 27.72 -24.56 -6.06
CA SER A 276 27.03 -25.55 -6.86
C SER A 276 27.17 -25.25 -8.36
N LYS A 277 27.21 -26.29 -9.19
CA LYS A 277 27.27 -26.15 -10.65
C LYS A 277 25.93 -25.84 -11.28
N THR A 278 24.85 -26.02 -10.55
CA THR A 278 23.46 -25.85 -10.99
C THR A 278 22.59 -25.27 -9.90
N ALA A 279 21.43 -24.73 -10.28
CA ALA A 279 20.30 -24.44 -9.40
C ALA A 279 19.04 -25.17 -9.85
N ASP A 280 19.18 -26.31 -10.53
CA ASP A 280 18.06 -27.17 -10.92
C ASP A 280 17.28 -27.58 -9.66
N PRO A 281 15.97 -27.27 -9.54
CA PRO A 281 15.19 -27.58 -8.34
C PRO A 281 14.97 -29.08 -8.08
N LEU A 282 15.28 -29.94 -9.07
CA LEU A 282 15.23 -31.39 -8.91
C LEU A 282 16.60 -32.00 -8.54
N ASP A 283 17.66 -31.21 -8.47
CA ASP A 283 18.95 -31.65 -8.01
C ASP A 283 18.96 -31.78 -6.47
N PRO A 284 19.29 -32.99 -5.91
CA PRO A 284 19.30 -33.21 -4.47
C PRO A 284 20.30 -32.32 -3.71
N GLU A 285 21.43 -31.96 -4.32
CA GLU A 285 22.43 -31.08 -3.69
C GLU A 285 21.89 -29.64 -3.56
N VAL A 286 21.17 -29.18 -4.58
CA VAL A 286 20.48 -27.87 -4.56
C VAL A 286 19.40 -27.83 -3.48
N ALA A 287 18.58 -28.89 -3.39
CA ALA A 287 17.56 -29.00 -2.36
C ALA A 287 18.16 -29.04 -0.95
N ALA A 288 19.27 -29.79 -0.75
CA ALA A 288 19.99 -29.85 0.51
C ALA A 288 20.60 -28.50 0.89
N TRP A 289 21.17 -27.77 -0.07
CA TRP A 289 21.70 -26.42 0.15
C TRP A 289 20.63 -25.45 0.66
N TRP A 290 19.44 -25.42 0.02
CA TRP A 290 18.35 -24.56 0.45
C TRP A 290 17.82 -24.94 1.83
N LYS A 291 17.77 -26.24 2.14
CA LYS A 291 17.40 -26.71 3.50
C LYS A 291 18.38 -26.19 4.53
N THR A 292 19.68 -26.37 4.31
CA THR A 292 20.74 -25.87 5.21
C THR A 292 20.66 -24.35 5.37
N LYS A 293 20.45 -23.64 4.28
CA LYS A 293 20.31 -22.17 4.31
C LYS A 293 19.07 -21.73 5.09
N ALA A 294 17.94 -22.42 4.95
CA ALA A 294 16.77 -22.16 5.77
C ALA A 294 17.06 -22.39 7.26
N ASP A 295 17.70 -23.51 7.63
CA ASP A 295 18.08 -23.79 9.01
C ASP A 295 18.97 -22.68 9.61
N GLU A 296 19.96 -22.16 8.83
CA GLU A 296 20.80 -21.03 9.25
C GLU A 296 19.99 -19.75 9.49
N ILE A 297 19.02 -19.44 8.59
CA ILE A 297 18.18 -18.24 8.71
C ILE A 297 17.31 -18.33 9.96
N TYR A 298 16.63 -19.45 10.19
CA TYR A 298 15.76 -19.62 11.37
C TYR A 298 16.54 -19.71 12.67
N GLN A 299 17.81 -20.14 12.62
CA GLN A 299 18.71 -20.02 13.79
C GLN A 299 19.00 -18.56 14.14
N ALA A 300 19.19 -17.70 13.15
CA ALA A 300 19.47 -16.27 13.34
C ALA A 300 18.17 -15.46 13.64
N ILE A 301 17.05 -15.85 13.03
CA ILE A 301 15.77 -15.14 13.08
C ILE A 301 14.66 -16.20 13.30
N PRO A 302 14.38 -16.57 14.55
CA PRO A 302 13.45 -17.68 14.86
C PRO A 302 12.03 -17.48 14.35
N ASP A 303 11.60 -16.25 14.14
CA ASP A 303 10.29 -15.86 13.63
C ASP A 303 10.34 -15.37 12.17
N PHE A 304 11.36 -15.78 11.40
CA PHE A 304 11.45 -15.48 9.97
C PHE A 304 10.22 -15.98 9.23
N GLY A 305 9.55 -15.10 8.44
CA GLY A 305 8.29 -15.45 7.79
C GLY A 305 8.43 -16.34 6.56
N GLY A 306 9.51 -16.21 5.81
CA GLY A 306 9.74 -17.01 4.61
C GLY A 306 10.34 -16.24 3.44
N PHE A 307 10.30 -16.85 2.27
CA PHE A 307 10.88 -16.29 1.05
C PHE A 307 9.85 -15.69 0.11
N LEU A 308 10.21 -14.56 -0.50
CA LEU A 308 9.59 -14.01 -1.69
C LEU A 308 10.47 -14.34 -2.90
N VAL A 309 9.90 -14.79 -4.02
CA VAL A 309 10.66 -15.23 -5.19
C VAL A 309 10.10 -14.65 -6.48
N LYS A 310 10.95 -13.92 -7.22
CA LYS A 310 10.76 -13.56 -8.63
C LYS A 310 11.65 -14.46 -9.48
N ALA A 311 11.08 -15.27 -10.34
CA ALA A 311 11.81 -16.25 -11.15
C ALA A 311 11.46 -16.14 -12.63
N ASN A 312 12.45 -16.34 -13.51
CA ASN A 312 12.33 -16.29 -14.97
C ASN A 312 11.64 -15.02 -15.48
N SER A 313 12.02 -13.88 -14.93
CA SER A 313 11.47 -12.58 -15.28
C SER A 313 12.57 -11.52 -15.21
N GLU A 314 12.68 -10.68 -16.23
CA GLU A 314 13.59 -9.52 -16.30
C GLU A 314 15.03 -9.84 -15.85
N GLY A 315 15.59 -10.91 -16.40
CA GLY A 315 16.96 -11.35 -16.09
C GLY A 315 17.14 -12.08 -14.77
N GLN A 316 16.07 -12.25 -13.97
CA GLN A 316 16.15 -13.09 -12.77
C GLN A 316 16.14 -14.58 -13.15
N PRO A 317 17.08 -15.38 -12.63
CA PRO A 317 17.13 -16.82 -12.88
C PRO A 317 15.93 -17.54 -12.25
N GLY A 318 15.61 -18.70 -12.81
CA GLY A 318 14.48 -19.48 -12.29
C GLY A 318 14.50 -20.91 -12.82
N PRO A 319 13.51 -21.74 -12.45
CA PRO A 319 13.46 -23.16 -12.78
C PRO A 319 13.43 -23.43 -14.30
N ARG A 320 12.84 -22.55 -15.09
CA ARG A 320 12.77 -22.74 -16.56
C ARG A 320 14.13 -22.69 -17.25
N THR A 321 15.12 -22.06 -16.64
CA THR A 321 16.53 -22.09 -17.08
C THR A 321 17.06 -23.53 -17.16
N TYR A 322 16.49 -24.45 -16.36
CA TYR A 322 16.84 -25.86 -16.28
C TYR A 322 15.79 -26.78 -16.91
N GLY A 323 14.85 -26.25 -17.70
CA GLY A 323 13.75 -27.02 -18.28
C GLY A 323 12.70 -27.47 -17.26
N ARG A 324 12.63 -26.83 -16.09
CA ARG A 324 11.68 -27.13 -15.01
C ARG A 324 10.55 -26.12 -14.99
N THR A 325 9.47 -26.49 -14.31
CA THR A 325 8.28 -25.64 -14.14
C THR A 325 8.42 -24.72 -12.91
N HIS A 326 7.63 -23.63 -12.87
CA HIS A 326 7.50 -22.80 -11.67
C HIS A 326 7.00 -23.59 -10.46
N LEU A 327 6.19 -24.62 -10.67
CA LEU A 327 5.73 -25.53 -9.63
C LEU A 327 6.90 -26.24 -8.92
N GLU A 328 7.82 -26.82 -9.72
CA GLU A 328 8.97 -27.55 -9.16
C GLU A 328 9.90 -26.61 -8.37
N GLY A 329 10.15 -25.40 -8.90
CA GLY A 329 10.94 -24.41 -8.18
C GLY A 329 10.31 -23.94 -6.88
N ALA A 330 9.02 -23.63 -6.90
CA ALA A 330 8.29 -23.19 -5.72
C ALA A 330 8.20 -24.30 -4.64
N ASN A 331 7.92 -25.54 -5.04
CA ASN A 331 7.79 -26.65 -4.10
C ASN A 331 9.14 -27.05 -3.48
N MET A 332 10.25 -26.93 -4.22
CA MET A 332 11.60 -27.17 -3.67
C MET A 332 11.89 -26.19 -2.52
N LEU A 333 11.67 -24.88 -2.75
CA LEU A 333 11.88 -23.87 -1.69
C LEU A 333 10.88 -24.04 -0.54
N ALA A 334 9.62 -24.37 -0.84
CA ALA A 334 8.59 -24.61 0.16
C ALA A 334 8.97 -25.76 1.10
N ALA A 335 9.55 -26.84 0.56
CA ALA A 335 10.05 -27.95 1.35
C ALA A 335 11.20 -27.55 2.29
N ALA A 336 12.07 -26.62 1.86
CA ALA A 336 13.18 -26.13 2.68
C ALA A 336 12.72 -25.35 3.93
N VAL A 337 11.65 -24.55 3.82
CA VAL A 337 11.16 -23.71 4.93
C VAL A 337 10.02 -24.38 5.73
N ALA A 338 9.41 -25.46 5.23
CA ALA A 338 8.28 -26.13 5.88
C ALA A 338 8.57 -26.61 7.31
N PRO A 339 9.76 -27.16 7.66
CA PRO A 339 10.07 -27.57 9.03
C PRO A 339 9.99 -26.44 10.05
N HIS A 340 10.11 -25.19 9.59
CA HIS A 340 10.07 -23.98 10.41
C HIS A 340 8.75 -23.22 10.30
N HIS A 341 7.74 -23.82 9.65
CA HIS A 341 6.44 -23.18 9.35
C HIS A 341 6.52 -21.94 8.45
N GLY A 342 7.62 -21.77 7.71
CA GLY A 342 7.81 -20.69 6.77
C GLY A 342 6.98 -20.83 5.50
N VAL A 343 6.71 -19.71 4.84
CA VAL A 343 5.98 -19.69 3.57
C VAL A 343 6.89 -19.31 2.40
N VAL A 344 6.51 -19.75 1.21
CA VAL A 344 7.10 -19.28 -0.04
C VAL A 344 6.07 -18.49 -0.81
N ILE A 345 6.39 -17.24 -1.06
CA ILE A 345 5.59 -16.32 -1.84
C ILE A 345 6.18 -16.30 -3.25
N TRP A 346 5.48 -16.95 -4.20
CA TRP A 346 5.95 -17.09 -5.56
C TRP A 346 5.27 -16.09 -6.47
N ARG A 347 6.04 -15.18 -7.05
CA ARG A 347 5.52 -14.12 -7.90
C ARG A 347 5.03 -14.64 -9.25
N ALA A 348 3.78 -14.36 -9.59
CA ALA A 348 3.15 -14.68 -10.87
C ALA A 348 3.43 -13.58 -11.91
N PHE A 349 4.71 -13.27 -12.14
CA PHE A 349 5.17 -12.25 -13.06
C PHE A 349 6.29 -12.83 -13.92
N VAL A 350 5.94 -13.29 -15.12
CA VAL A 350 6.80 -14.08 -15.99
C VAL A 350 6.96 -13.43 -17.35
N TYR A 351 8.19 -13.45 -17.90
CA TYR A 351 8.57 -12.80 -19.15
C TYR A 351 9.22 -13.72 -20.16
N ASP A 352 9.20 -15.02 -19.95
CA ASP A 352 9.87 -16.00 -20.82
C ASP A 352 8.96 -16.56 -21.92
N MET A 353 8.04 -15.71 -22.40
CA MET A 353 7.08 -16.07 -23.45
C MET A 353 7.70 -16.10 -24.83
N LYS A 354 7.10 -16.88 -25.72
CA LYS A 354 7.47 -16.93 -27.14
C LYS A 354 7.17 -15.60 -27.84
N PRO A 355 7.98 -15.19 -28.84
CA PRO A 355 7.66 -14.02 -29.64
C PRO A 355 6.25 -14.10 -30.23
N GLY A 356 5.53 -12.97 -30.25
CA GLY A 356 4.16 -12.88 -30.77
C GLY A 356 3.04 -13.29 -29.81
N TYR A 357 3.39 -13.74 -28.59
CA TYR A 357 2.41 -14.05 -27.56
C TYR A 357 1.94 -12.80 -26.83
N ASP A 358 0.65 -12.78 -26.41
CA ASP A 358 0.13 -11.66 -25.60
C ASP A 358 0.59 -11.77 -24.13
N ARG A 359 1.35 -10.77 -23.68
CA ARG A 359 1.84 -10.69 -22.30
C ARG A 359 0.73 -10.86 -21.25
N ALA A 360 -0.47 -10.36 -21.54
CA ALA A 360 -1.60 -10.44 -20.61
C ALA A 360 -2.00 -11.88 -20.26
N GLY A 361 -1.70 -12.85 -21.14
CA GLY A 361 -2.01 -14.27 -20.91
C GLY A 361 -0.93 -15.06 -20.18
N ALA A 362 0.29 -14.53 -20.10
CA ALA A 362 1.49 -15.29 -19.74
C ALA A 362 1.43 -15.98 -18.38
N ALA A 363 1.09 -15.25 -17.33
CA ALA A 363 1.06 -15.82 -15.96
C ALA A 363 -0.03 -16.86 -15.80
N TYR A 364 -1.18 -16.65 -16.42
CA TYR A 364 -2.28 -17.61 -16.39
C TYR A 364 -1.86 -18.95 -17.00
N GLU A 365 -1.28 -18.94 -18.19
CA GLU A 365 -0.89 -20.17 -18.90
C GLU A 365 0.19 -20.97 -18.19
N GLN A 366 1.10 -20.28 -17.49
CA GLN A 366 2.20 -20.95 -16.81
C GLN A 366 1.85 -21.47 -15.42
N LEU A 367 0.80 -20.95 -14.78
CA LEU A 367 0.48 -21.28 -13.39
C LEU A 367 -0.86 -22.01 -13.22
N GLN A 368 -1.90 -21.63 -13.98
CA GLN A 368 -3.23 -22.23 -13.87
C GLN A 368 -3.26 -23.76 -14.05
N PRO A 369 -2.51 -24.38 -14.96
CA PRO A 369 -2.50 -25.85 -15.12
C PRO A 369 -1.98 -26.62 -13.90
N PHE A 370 -1.37 -25.93 -12.96
CA PHE A 370 -0.83 -26.51 -11.72
C PHE A 370 -1.70 -26.23 -10.51
N ASP A 371 -2.93 -25.76 -10.70
CA ASP A 371 -3.85 -25.55 -9.56
C ASP A 371 -4.00 -26.81 -8.70
N GLY A 372 -3.79 -26.64 -7.40
CA GLY A 372 -3.84 -27.72 -6.41
C GLY A 372 -2.59 -28.61 -6.34
N LYS A 373 -1.52 -28.31 -7.09
CA LYS A 373 -0.26 -29.06 -7.05
C LYS A 373 0.84 -28.35 -6.27
N PHE A 374 0.69 -27.05 -6.02
CA PHE A 374 1.60 -26.28 -5.17
C PHE A 374 1.53 -26.78 -3.73
N ALA A 375 2.66 -26.78 -3.03
CA ALA A 375 2.72 -27.13 -1.62
C ALA A 375 1.84 -26.18 -0.77
N SER A 376 1.31 -26.68 0.34
CA SER A 376 0.33 -25.94 1.16
C SER A 376 0.86 -24.65 1.79
N ASN A 377 2.18 -24.46 1.83
CA ASN A 377 2.87 -23.25 2.29
C ASN A 377 3.39 -22.37 1.14
N VAL A 378 2.91 -22.59 -0.09
CA VAL A 378 3.16 -21.71 -1.24
C VAL A 378 1.96 -20.77 -1.43
N LEU A 379 2.21 -19.48 -1.57
CA LEU A 379 1.24 -18.47 -2.03
C LEU A 379 1.69 -17.91 -3.37
N LEU A 380 0.79 -17.86 -4.34
CA LEU A 380 1.05 -17.16 -5.59
C LEU A 380 0.75 -15.66 -5.39
N GLN A 381 1.78 -14.82 -5.56
CA GLN A 381 1.66 -13.37 -5.53
C GLN A 381 1.34 -12.86 -6.92
N VAL A 382 0.11 -12.37 -7.12
CA VAL A 382 -0.46 -12.01 -8.42
C VAL A 382 -0.77 -10.52 -8.45
N LYS A 383 -0.25 -9.78 -9.42
CA LYS A 383 -0.60 -8.37 -9.62
C LYS A 383 -2.11 -8.20 -9.79
N ASN A 384 -2.64 -7.06 -9.40
CA ASN A 384 -4.06 -6.77 -9.52
C ASN A 384 -4.56 -6.85 -10.97
N GLY A 385 -3.73 -6.49 -11.96
CA GLY A 385 -4.02 -6.62 -13.39
C GLY A 385 -3.03 -7.52 -14.11
N PRO A 386 -3.34 -7.96 -15.36
CA PRO A 386 -2.52 -8.93 -16.08
C PRO A 386 -1.20 -8.39 -16.65
N ILE A 387 -1.04 -7.04 -16.71
CA ILE A 387 0.15 -6.43 -17.31
C ILE A 387 1.13 -5.97 -16.24
N ASP A 388 0.92 -4.80 -15.61
CA ASP A 388 1.95 -4.22 -14.76
C ASP A 388 1.50 -2.95 -14.01
N PHE A 389 0.55 -3.04 -13.07
CA PHE A 389 0.13 -1.90 -12.24
C PHE A 389 -0.25 -0.63 -13.04
N GLN A 390 -0.81 -0.81 -14.24
CA GLN A 390 -1.21 0.31 -15.09
C GLN A 390 -2.31 1.16 -14.40
N PRO A 391 -2.53 2.41 -14.79
CA PRO A 391 -3.54 3.27 -14.18
C PRO A 391 -4.94 2.62 -14.12
N ARG A 392 -5.28 1.79 -15.12
CA ARG A 392 -6.43 0.88 -15.09
C ARG A 392 -6.13 -0.40 -15.86
N GLU A 393 -6.41 -1.51 -15.19
CA GLU A 393 -6.42 -2.86 -15.77
C GLU A 393 -7.68 -3.61 -15.34
N PRO A 394 -8.20 -4.56 -16.13
CA PRO A 394 -9.15 -5.53 -15.61
C PRO A 394 -8.48 -6.39 -14.53
N PHE A 395 -9.25 -7.03 -13.66
CA PHE A 395 -8.67 -7.93 -12.65
C PHE A 395 -7.95 -9.12 -13.31
N HIS A 396 -6.87 -9.59 -12.67
CA HIS A 396 -6.10 -10.73 -13.20
C HIS A 396 -6.92 -12.03 -13.12
N PRO A 397 -7.08 -12.80 -14.22
CA PRO A 397 -7.97 -13.96 -14.26
C PRO A 397 -7.59 -15.10 -13.30
N LEU A 398 -6.36 -15.19 -12.82
CA LEU A 398 -5.95 -16.17 -11.81
C LEU A 398 -6.78 -16.08 -10.51
N PHE A 399 -7.33 -14.92 -10.15
CA PHE A 399 -8.16 -14.77 -8.95
C PHE A 399 -9.47 -15.58 -9.00
N GLY A 400 -9.96 -15.93 -10.20
CA GLY A 400 -11.11 -16.80 -10.37
C GLY A 400 -10.75 -18.24 -10.74
N ALA A 401 -9.52 -18.50 -11.18
CA ALA A 401 -9.10 -19.73 -11.83
C ALA A 401 -8.26 -20.69 -10.96
N MET A 402 -7.97 -20.30 -9.71
CA MET A 402 -7.11 -21.08 -8.79
C MET A 402 -7.85 -21.50 -7.52
N PRO A 403 -8.90 -22.38 -7.64
CA PRO A 403 -9.71 -22.77 -6.48
C PRO A 403 -8.98 -23.59 -5.41
N LYS A 404 -7.86 -24.23 -5.76
CA LYS A 404 -7.13 -25.16 -4.87
C LYS A 404 -5.78 -24.61 -4.43
N THR A 405 -5.28 -23.58 -5.10
CA THR A 405 -3.99 -22.94 -4.81
C THR A 405 -4.23 -21.56 -4.19
N GLN A 406 -3.45 -21.22 -3.19
CA GLN A 406 -3.56 -19.95 -2.50
C GLN A 406 -3.00 -18.82 -3.38
N VAL A 407 -3.83 -17.79 -3.62
CA VAL A 407 -3.45 -16.60 -4.37
C VAL A 407 -3.61 -15.37 -3.50
N MET A 408 -2.66 -14.44 -3.59
CA MET A 408 -2.75 -13.16 -2.91
C MET A 408 -2.45 -12.01 -3.87
N PRO A 409 -3.16 -10.87 -3.79
CA PRO A 409 -2.91 -9.74 -4.66
C PRO A 409 -1.60 -9.04 -4.29
N GLU A 410 -0.88 -8.63 -5.32
CA GLU A 410 0.21 -7.65 -5.25
C GLU A 410 -0.31 -6.31 -5.74
N PHE A 411 -0.35 -5.33 -4.83
CA PHE A 411 -0.59 -3.94 -5.17
C PHE A 411 0.71 -3.16 -5.25
N GLN A 412 0.75 -2.09 -6.02
CA GLN A 412 1.87 -1.17 -6.01
C GLN A 412 1.44 0.12 -5.30
N ILE A 413 1.95 0.34 -4.07
CA ILE A 413 1.73 1.58 -3.34
C ILE A 413 2.61 2.67 -3.95
N THR A 414 3.78 2.30 -4.45
CA THR A 414 4.62 3.12 -5.33
C THR A 414 3.90 3.37 -6.64
N GLN A 415 3.78 4.61 -7.06
CA GLN A 415 3.00 5.05 -8.22
C GLN A 415 3.84 5.05 -9.50
N GLU A 416 4.43 3.92 -9.90
CA GLU A 416 5.32 3.81 -11.06
C GLU A 416 4.69 4.35 -12.36
N TYR A 417 3.40 4.02 -12.58
CA TYR A 417 2.65 4.44 -13.77
C TYR A 417 1.61 5.54 -13.46
N LEU A 418 1.73 6.22 -12.32
CA LEU A 418 0.75 7.18 -11.83
C LEU A 418 1.41 8.49 -11.37
N GLY A 419 2.55 8.86 -12.00
CA GLY A 419 3.22 10.13 -11.75
C GLY A 419 4.13 10.16 -10.53
N PHE A 420 4.60 8.99 -10.07
CA PHE A 420 5.57 8.83 -8.99
C PHE A 420 5.13 9.57 -7.70
N SER A 421 6.06 10.24 -7.02
CA SER A 421 5.75 11.09 -5.87
C SER A 421 5.32 12.51 -6.24
N ASN A 422 5.00 12.78 -7.52
CA ASN A 422 4.61 14.11 -7.98
C ASN A 422 3.10 14.29 -8.14
N HIS A 423 2.37 13.22 -8.49
CA HIS A 423 0.94 13.32 -8.71
C HIS A 423 0.15 12.87 -7.48
N LEU A 424 -0.89 13.62 -7.15
CA LEU A 424 -1.88 13.24 -6.15
C LEU A 424 -2.78 12.17 -6.76
N VAL A 425 -2.65 10.93 -6.28
CA VAL A 425 -3.49 9.79 -6.67
C VAL A 425 -3.82 8.97 -5.42
N PHE A 426 -5.10 8.86 -5.09
CA PHE A 426 -5.55 8.01 -3.99
C PHE A 426 -5.91 6.62 -4.52
N LEU A 427 -5.04 5.66 -4.24
CA LEU A 427 -5.08 4.31 -4.82
C LEU A 427 -6.18 3.42 -4.24
N ALA A 428 -6.77 3.74 -3.10
CA ALA A 428 -7.83 2.94 -2.51
C ALA A 428 -9.01 2.71 -3.46
N THR A 429 -9.33 3.69 -4.33
CA THR A 429 -10.40 3.57 -5.33
C THR A 429 -10.07 2.55 -6.42
N MET A 430 -8.80 2.47 -6.82
CA MET A 430 -8.30 1.46 -7.76
C MET A 430 -8.33 0.06 -7.15
N TRP A 431 -7.88 -0.07 -5.90
CA TRP A 431 -7.86 -1.34 -5.20
C TRP A 431 -9.26 -1.85 -4.87
N ARG A 432 -10.21 -0.94 -4.56
CA ARG A 432 -11.62 -1.29 -4.40
C ARG A 432 -12.23 -1.78 -5.72
N GLU A 433 -12.00 -1.10 -6.84
CA GLU A 433 -12.46 -1.55 -8.16
C GLU A 433 -12.01 -2.99 -8.46
N PHE A 434 -10.76 -3.31 -8.13
CA PHE A 434 -10.22 -4.66 -8.26
C PHE A 434 -10.87 -5.65 -7.28
N LEU A 435 -10.95 -5.33 -5.99
CA LEU A 435 -11.49 -6.20 -4.95
C LEU A 435 -13.01 -6.47 -5.14
N ASP A 436 -13.74 -5.50 -5.71
CA ASP A 436 -15.17 -5.61 -6.01
C ASP A 436 -15.46 -6.36 -7.31
N SER A 437 -14.44 -6.60 -8.14
CA SER A 437 -14.62 -7.32 -9.41
C SER A 437 -15.18 -8.71 -9.18
N ASP A 438 -16.28 -9.07 -9.88
CA ASP A 438 -16.91 -10.39 -9.75
C ASP A 438 -16.21 -11.38 -10.68
N THR A 439 -15.60 -12.39 -10.11
CA THR A 439 -14.95 -13.47 -10.86
C THR A 439 -15.96 -14.46 -11.45
N TYR A 440 -17.18 -14.50 -10.95
CA TYR A 440 -18.24 -15.48 -11.24
C TYR A 440 -17.83 -16.94 -11.02
N ALA A 441 -16.70 -17.22 -10.39
CA ALA A 441 -16.15 -18.57 -10.25
C ALA A 441 -17.08 -19.58 -9.55
N LYS A 442 -17.99 -19.11 -8.69
CA LYS A 442 -19.10 -19.90 -8.09
C LYS A 442 -20.45 -19.17 -8.30
N GLY A 443 -20.60 -18.42 -9.38
CA GLY A 443 -21.78 -17.62 -9.66
C GLY A 443 -21.64 -16.17 -9.25
N GLN A 444 -22.71 -15.40 -9.35
CA GLN A 444 -22.73 -13.96 -9.03
C GLN A 444 -22.37 -13.70 -7.56
N GLY A 445 -21.58 -12.65 -7.32
CA GLY A 445 -21.11 -12.25 -5.99
C GLY A 445 -19.83 -12.97 -5.56
N SER A 446 -19.14 -13.64 -6.51
CA SER A 446 -17.82 -14.24 -6.32
C SER A 446 -16.73 -13.18 -6.46
N THR A 447 -16.74 -12.16 -5.59
CA THR A 447 -15.81 -11.04 -5.70
C THR A 447 -14.35 -11.47 -5.43
N VAL A 448 -13.41 -10.72 -5.99
CA VAL A 448 -11.97 -10.93 -5.72
C VAL A 448 -11.70 -10.82 -4.22
N ALA A 449 -12.32 -9.90 -3.50
CA ALA A 449 -12.18 -9.78 -2.04
C ALA A 449 -12.45 -11.11 -1.32
N LYS A 450 -13.52 -11.84 -1.69
CA LYS A 450 -13.85 -13.15 -1.11
C LYS A 450 -12.92 -14.28 -1.53
N VAL A 451 -12.27 -14.16 -2.68
CA VAL A 451 -11.20 -15.09 -3.08
C VAL A 451 -9.99 -14.86 -2.17
N VAL A 452 -9.61 -13.60 -1.97
CA VAL A 452 -8.40 -13.19 -1.26
C VAL A 452 -8.50 -13.45 0.25
N ASP A 453 -9.67 -13.24 0.88
CA ASP A 453 -9.86 -13.47 2.31
C ASP A 453 -10.07 -14.97 2.66
N GLY A 454 -10.05 -15.83 1.66
CA GLY A 454 -10.19 -17.28 1.82
C GLY A 454 -11.60 -17.76 2.12
N SER A 455 -12.58 -16.89 2.35
CA SER A 455 -13.96 -17.29 2.67
C SER A 455 -14.60 -18.09 1.54
N PHE A 456 -14.19 -17.82 0.32
CA PHE A 456 -14.76 -18.41 -0.89
C PHE A 456 -14.26 -19.81 -1.19
N TYR A 457 -12.95 -20.07 -1.06
CA TYR A 457 -12.31 -21.35 -1.33
C TYR A 457 -11.83 -22.08 -0.07
N GLN A 458 -12.03 -21.48 1.12
CA GLN A 458 -11.59 -22.00 2.42
C GLN A 458 -10.07 -22.26 2.45
N GLN A 459 -9.32 -21.36 1.85
CA GLN A 459 -7.86 -21.44 1.81
C GLN A 459 -7.28 -21.21 3.21
N LYS A 460 -6.20 -21.96 3.52
CA LYS A 460 -5.59 -21.96 4.86
C LYS A 460 -4.72 -20.73 5.13
N ILE A 461 -4.05 -20.22 4.11
CA ILE A 461 -3.21 -19.04 4.21
C ILE A 461 -3.77 -18.00 3.25
N THR A 462 -4.05 -16.80 3.76
CA THR A 462 -4.59 -15.68 3.01
C THR A 462 -3.67 -14.50 3.14
N GLY A 463 -3.62 -13.63 2.14
CA GLY A 463 -2.70 -12.50 2.21
C GLY A 463 -2.96 -11.41 1.18
N MET A 464 -2.29 -10.29 1.42
CA MET A 464 -2.19 -9.14 0.52
C MET A 464 -0.81 -8.51 0.69
N VAL A 465 -0.18 -8.14 -0.41
CA VAL A 465 1.13 -7.51 -0.40
C VAL A 465 1.10 -6.21 -1.18
N GLY A 466 1.80 -5.21 -0.67
CA GLY A 466 1.96 -3.90 -1.30
C GLY A 466 3.42 -3.55 -1.51
N VAL A 467 3.79 -3.18 -2.74
CA VAL A 467 5.12 -2.60 -3.02
C VAL A 467 5.22 -1.26 -2.30
N ALA A 468 6.14 -1.16 -1.35
CA ALA A 468 6.25 -0.03 -0.44
C ALA A 468 6.64 1.27 -1.15
N ASN A 469 5.99 2.37 -0.79
CA ASN A 469 6.32 3.71 -1.27
C ASN A 469 7.13 4.54 -0.26
N THR A 470 7.74 3.90 0.73
CA THR A 470 8.47 4.55 1.81
C THR A 470 9.97 4.62 1.51
N GLY A 471 10.58 5.72 1.94
CA GLY A 471 12.02 5.93 1.81
C GLY A 471 12.53 6.94 2.85
N SER A 472 13.77 7.40 2.67
CA SER A 472 14.46 8.28 3.63
C SER A 472 13.97 9.73 3.66
N ASN A 473 13.07 10.15 2.75
CA ASN A 473 12.46 11.48 2.80
C ASN A 473 11.79 11.73 4.15
N ARG A 474 11.78 12.98 4.59
CA ARG A 474 11.25 13.33 5.91
C ARG A 474 9.78 12.91 6.07
N ASN A 475 8.94 13.14 5.08
CA ASN A 475 7.54 12.72 5.04
C ASN A 475 7.33 11.26 4.57
N TRP A 476 8.37 10.44 4.52
CA TRP A 476 8.38 9.02 4.16
C TRP A 476 8.10 8.69 2.69
N THR A 477 7.24 9.42 2.02
CA THR A 477 6.65 9.04 0.71
C THR A 477 6.91 10.05 -0.39
N GLY A 478 7.61 11.15 -0.10
CA GLY A 478 7.92 12.23 -1.05
C GLY A 478 6.73 13.12 -1.42
N HIS A 479 5.53 12.77 -1.00
CA HIS A 479 4.30 13.55 -1.17
C HIS A 479 3.32 13.22 -0.04
N ASP A 480 2.73 14.23 0.60
CA ASP A 480 1.88 14.03 1.78
C ASP A 480 0.68 13.10 1.52
N PHE A 481 0.00 13.24 0.37
CA PHE A 481 -1.12 12.36 0.03
C PHE A 481 -0.72 10.90 -0.26
N LEU A 482 0.55 10.62 -0.55
CA LEU A 482 1.01 9.25 -0.75
C LEU A 482 1.11 8.49 0.58
N GLN A 483 1.16 9.19 1.71
CA GLN A 483 0.97 8.57 3.03
C GLN A 483 -0.43 7.94 3.15
N ALA A 484 -1.45 8.57 2.54
CA ALA A 484 -2.81 8.02 2.49
C ALA A 484 -2.88 6.68 1.77
N ASN A 485 -2.02 6.45 0.76
CA ASN A 485 -1.95 5.17 0.05
C ASN A 485 -1.35 4.07 0.93
N TRP A 486 -0.30 4.37 1.69
CA TRP A 486 0.25 3.42 2.68
C TRP A 486 -0.79 3.10 3.76
N TYR A 487 -1.45 4.12 4.32
CA TYR A 487 -2.56 3.95 5.26
C TYR A 487 -3.68 3.08 4.68
N ALA A 488 -4.15 3.39 3.48
CA ALA A 488 -5.24 2.70 2.81
C ALA A 488 -4.89 1.23 2.53
N PHE A 489 -3.66 0.94 2.14
CA PHE A 489 -3.21 -0.42 1.93
C PHE A 489 -3.36 -1.25 3.21
N GLY A 490 -2.85 -0.77 4.36
CA GLY A 490 -2.99 -1.48 5.63
C GLY A 490 -4.45 -1.68 6.05
N ARG A 491 -5.31 -0.66 5.84
CA ARG A 491 -6.74 -0.75 6.15
C ARG A 491 -7.45 -1.81 5.30
N LEU A 492 -7.16 -1.87 3.99
CA LEU A 492 -7.72 -2.89 3.09
C LEU A 492 -7.13 -4.28 3.34
N ALA A 493 -5.85 -4.37 3.69
CA ALA A 493 -5.23 -5.63 4.08
C ALA A 493 -5.81 -6.18 5.40
N TRP A 494 -6.24 -5.32 6.32
CA TRP A 494 -6.99 -5.72 7.51
C TRP A 494 -8.41 -6.17 7.17
N ASN A 495 -9.13 -5.38 6.36
CA ASN A 495 -10.50 -5.67 5.92
C ASN A 495 -10.67 -5.29 4.43
N PRO A 496 -10.64 -6.27 3.51
CA PRO A 496 -10.76 -6.02 2.07
C PRO A 496 -12.15 -5.53 1.62
N GLU A 497 -13.13 -5.47 2.52
CA GLU A 497 -14.47 -4.93 2.22
C GLU A 497 -14.63 -3.45 2.62
N LEU A 498 -13.60 -2.84 3.24
CA LEU A 498 -13.68 -1.46 3.70
C LEU A 498 -13.76 -0.48 2.51
N ASP A 499 -14.67 0.48 2.59
CA ASP A 499 -14.87 1.46 1.51
C ASP A 499 -13.81 2.58 1.51
N SER A 500 -13.52 3.11 0.32
CA SER A 500 -12.50 4.14 0.11
C SER A 500 -12.83 5.47 0.79
N GLN A 501 -14.12 5.82 0.93
CA GLN A 501 -14.55 7.06 1.58
C GLN A 501 -14.25 7.02 3.08
N THR A 502 -14.55 5.91 3.72
CA THR A 502 -14.23 5.69 5.15
C THR A 502 -12.73 5.82 5.39
N ILE A 503 -11.91 5.16 4.54
CA ILE A 503 -10.44 5.23 4.66
C ILE A 503 -9.93 6.67 4.48
N ALA A 504 -10.43 7.39 3.47
CA ALA A 504 -10.07 8.78 3.23
C ALA A 504 -10.42 9.68 4.43
N ASN A 505 -11.64 9.55 4.96
CA ASN A 505 -12.10 10.33 6.11
C ASN A 505 -11.28 10.06 7.37
N GLU A 506 -10.93 8.79 7.66
CA GLU A 506 -10.05 8.43 8.77
C GLU A 506 -8.69 9.14 8.63
N TRP A 507 -8.05 9.01 7.46
CA TRP A 507 -6.73 9.59 7.22
C TRP A 507 -6.74 11.11 7.30
N ILE A 508 -7.74 11.78 6.70
CA ILE A 508 -7.89 13.24 6.74
C ILE A 508 -8.02 13.75 8.19
N ALA A 509 -8.89 13.11 8.98
CA ALA A 509 -9.12 13.50 10.37
C ALA A 509 -7.85 13.36 11.23
N MET A 510 -7.05 12.31 10.99
CA MET A 510 -5.81 12.06 11.75
C MET A 510 -4.61 12.89 11.28
N THR A 511 -4.67 13.47 10.06
CA THR A 511 -3.48 14.09 9.45
C THR A 511 -3.65 15.54 9.05
N LEU A 512 -4.81 15.97 8.59
CA LEU A 512 -4.98 17.29 7.96
C LEU A 512 -5.90 18.20 8.75
N THR A 513 -7.15 17.80 9.01
CA THR A 513 -8.13 18.70 9.60
C THR A 513 -9.35 17.97 10.17
N HIS A 514 -9.97 18.56 11.20
CA HIS A 514 -11.31 18.22 11.70
C HIS A 514 -12.39 19.19 11.21
N ASP A 515 -12.05 20.22 10.44
CA ASP A 515 -13.05 21.06 9.81
C ASP A 515 -13.84 20.27 8.76
N ARG A 516 -15.16 20.23 8.92
CA ARG A 516 -16.03 19.40 8.10
C ARG A 516 -16.06 19.81 6.62
N ALA A 517 -16.01 21.11 6.33
CA ALA A 517 -16.08 21.61 4.97
C ALA A 517 -14.77 21.31 4.22
N ALA A 518 -13.64 21.60 4.87
CA ALA A 518 -12.31 21.28 4.35
C ALA A 518 -12.15 19.76 4.15
N ALA A 519 -12.51 18.94 5.15
CA ALA A 519 -12.44 17.48 5.06
C ALA A 519 -13.27 16.92 3.90
N THR A 520 -14.48 17.44 3.68
CA THR A 520 -15.35 17.04 2.57
C THR A 520 -14.69 17.36 1.21
N THR A 521 -14.10 18.56 1.08
CA THR A 521 -13.41 18.97 -0.15
C THR A 521 -12.21 18.08 -0.43
N ILE A 522 -11.40 17.79 0.59
CA ILE A 522 -10.20 16.95 0.48
C ILE A 522 -10.60 15.51 0.13
N ALA A 523 -11.61 14.96 0.80
CA ALA A 523 -12.09 13.60 0.53
C ALA A 523 -12.54 13.45 -0.93
N ARG A 524 -13.27 14.43 -1.48
CA ARG A 524 -13.68 14.43 -2.88
C ARG A 524 -12.48 14.47 -3.82
N ILE A 525 -11.49 15.34 -3.58
CA ILE A 525 -10.25 15.39 -4.35
C ILE A 525 -9.56 14.01 -4.35
N MET A 526 -9.43 13.37 -3.19
CA MET A 526 -8.84 12.05 -3.08
C MET A 526 -9.60 11.01 -3.91
N LEU A 527 -10.89 10.91 -3.74
CA LEU A 527 -11.71 9.87 -4.37
C LEU A 527 -11.80 10.00 -5.91
N GLU A 528 -11.74 11.22 -6.44
CA GLU A 528 -11.77 11.50 -7.87
C GLU A 528 -10.39 11.40 -8.54
N SER A 529 -9.31 11.48 -7.77
CA SER A 529 -7.95 11.67 -8.28
C SER A 529 -7.48 10.57 -9.23
N ARG A 530 -7.81 9.31 -8.95
CA ARG A 530 -7.41 8.19 -9.80
C ARG A 530 -8.11 8.23 -11.16
N GLU A 531 -9.41 8.53 -11.20
CA GLU A 531 -10.15 8.65 -12.47
C GLU A 531 -9.58 9.77 -13.34
N ALA A 532 -9.24 10.90 -12.73
CA ALA A 532 -8.61 12.00 -13.44
C ALA A 532 -7.25 11.62 -14.06
N VAL A 533 -6.44 10.83 -13.34
CA VAL A 533 -5.16 10.34 -13.87
C VAL A 533 -5.38 9.36 -15.02
N VAL A 534 -6.34 8.46 -14.93
CA VAL A 534 -6.73 7.59 -16.05
C VAL A 534 -7.15 8.42 -17.25
N ASP A 535 -7.94 9.47 -17.04
CA ASP A 535 -8.41 10.35 -18.10
C ASP A 535 -7.26 11.03 -18.86
N TYR A 536 -6.26 11.60 -18.16
CA TYR A 536 -5.17 12.28 -18.87
C TYR A 536 -3.99 11.38 -19.26
N MET A 537 -3.91 10.13 -18.80
CA MET A 537 -2.84 9.20 -19.18
C MET A 537 -3.30 8.11 -20.14
N THR A 538 -4.31 7.32 -19.74
CA THR A 538 -4.67 6.06 -20.40
C THR A 538 -6.19 5.84 -20.44
N PRO A 539 -6.96 6.74 -21.07
CA PRO A 539 -8.42 6.64 -21.09
C PRO A 539 -8.92 5.40 -21.86
N LEU A 540 -10.15 4.96 -21.53
CA LEU A 540 -10.92 3.96 -22.28
C LEU A 540 -10.24 2.56 -22.37
N GLY A 541 -9.33 2.24 -21.46
CA GLY A 541 -8.60 0.97 -21.49
C GLY A 541 -7.28 1.01 -22.24
N LEU A 542 -6.84 2.16 -22.73
CA LEU A 542 -5.45 2.35 -23.13
C LEU A 542 -4.51 2.05 -21.95
N HIS A 543 -3.33 1.56 -22.23
CA HIS A 543 -2.34 1.21 -21.21
C HIS A 543 -0.93 1.22 -21.80
N HIS A 544 0.06 1.32 -20.90
CA HIS A 544 1.49 1.28 -21.20
C HIS A 544 1.97 2.33 -22.22
N LEU A 545 1.44 3.57 -22.17
CA LEU A 545 1.81 4.68 -23.08
C LEU A 545 3.01 5.49 -22.59
N PHE A 546 3.86 4.92 -21.78
CA PHE A 546 4.89 5.59 -21.01
C PHE A 546 6.24 5.62 -21.73
N TRP A 547 7.07 6.59 -21.38
CA TRP A 547 8.44 6.72 -21.85
C TRP A 547 9.27 5.51 -21.42
N GLY A 548 10.02 4.91 -22.36
CA GLY A 548 10.87 3.77 -22.09
C GLY A 548 11.91 4.03 -21.00
N GLY A 549 12.14 3.04 -20.15
CA GLY A 549 13.14 3.06 -19.09
C GLY A 549 12.73 3.69 -17.78
N HIS A 550 11.83 4.70 -17.74
CA HIS A 550 11.46 5.36 -16.47
C HIS A 550 9.96 5.49 -16.18
N HIS A 551 9.06 5.19 -17.10
CA HIS A 551 7.61 5.12 -16.94
C HIS A 551 6.91 6.40 -16.40
N TYR A 552 7.51 7.58 -16.54
CA TYR A 552 6.94 8.81 -15.99
C TYR A 552 6.06 9.58 -16.96
N GLY A 553 6.61 9.97 -18.09
CA GLY A 553 5.93 10.80 -19.09
C GLY A 553 5.33 10.00 -20.25
N PRO A 554 4.53 10.67 -21.12
CA PRO A 554 3.95 10.04 -22.29
C PRO A 554 4.99 9.77 -23.38
N ALA A 555 4.94 8.60 -23.98
CA ALA A 555 5.68 8.26 -25.19
C ALA A 555 4.94 7.22 -26.01
N PRO A 556 3.71 7.45 -26.49
CA PRO A 556 2.96 6.47 -27.27
C PRO A 556 3.69 6.03 -28.54
N TRP A 557 4.63 6.83 -29.03
CA TRP A 557 5.47 6.52 -30.21
C TRP A 557 6.65 5.59 -29.93
N TRP A 558 6.95 5.25 -28.66
CA TRP A 558 8.16 4.52 -28.29
C TRP A 558 8.12 3.09 -28.82
N ASN A 559 9.20 2.69 -29.52
CA ASN A 559 9.31 1.40 -30.19
C ASN A 559 10.77 0.97 -30.38
N THR A 560 11.62 1.21 -29.37
CA THR A 560 13.07 0.94 -29.45
C THR A 560 13.56 -0.07 -28.43
N GLU A 561 12.68 -0.56 -27.57
CA GLU A 561 13.03 -1.60 -26.61
C GLU A 561 13.21 -2.96 -27.32
N PRO A 562 14.10 -3.84 -26.82
CA PRO A 562 14.45 -5.08 -27.49
C PRO A 562 13.32 -6.11 -27.52
N ARG A 563 12.31 -5.95 -26.68
CA ARG A 563 11.12 -6.80 -26.63
C ARG A 563 9.89 -5.99 -27.04
N ASP A 564 9.03 -6.61 -27.86
CA ASP A 564 7.80 -5.95 -28.34
C ASP A 564 6.93 -5.45 -27.17
N ASP A 565 6.75 -6.30 -26.15
CA ASP A 565 5.92 -6.03 -24.96
C ASP A 565 6.53 -5.04 -23.95
N TRP A 566 7.65 -4.42 -24.27
CA TRP A 566 8.22 -3.28 -23.56
C TRP A 566 7.94 -1.94 -24.27
N ASN A 567 7.34 -2.01 -25.47
CA ASN A 567 7.08 -0.84 -26.29
C ASN A 567 5.60 -0.43 -26.25
N PRO A 568 5.26 0.84 -26.02
CA PRO A 568 3.91 1.39 -26.10
C PRO A 568 3.15 1.03 -27.38
N VAL A 569 3.80 1.03 -28.53
CA VAL A 569 3.17 0.71 -29.81
C VAL A 569 2.57 -0.71 -29.87
N TYR A 570 3.16 -1.65 -29.12
CA TYR A 570 2.64 -2.99 -28.96
C TYR A 570 1.25 -3.02 -28.28
N TYR A 571 1.00 -2.09 -27.36
CA TYR A 571 -0.23 -2.08 -26.56
C TYR A 571 -1.37 -1.32 -27.24
N HIS A 572 -1.10 -0.12 -27.77
CA HIS A 572 -2.19 0.68 -28.35
C HIS A 572 -2.53 0.31 -29.79
N ARG A 573 -1.62 -0.27 -30.56
CA ARG A 573 -1.81 -0.73 -31.96
C ARG A 573 -2.57 0.26 -32.85
N ALA A 574 -2.31 1.55 -32.71
CA ALA A 574 -2.99 2.57 -33.49
C ALA A 574 -2.65 2.44 -34.98
N THR A 575 -3.70 2.46 -35.82
CA THR A 575 -3.64 2.43 -37.30
C THR A 575 -4.57 3.49 -37.87
N ALA A 576 -4.64 3.63 -39.19
CA ALA A 576 -5.61 4.53 -39.83
C ALA A 576 -7.05 4.11 -39.54
N GLU A 577 -7.30 2.83 -39.35
CA GLU A 577 -8.63 2.25 -39.11
C GLU A 577 -9.08 2.42 -37.66
N GLY A 578 -8.18 2.30 -36.69
CA GLY A 578 -8.58 2.31 -35.27
C GLY A 578 -7.42 2.22 -34.28
N ILE A 579 -7.75 1.94 -33.03
CA ILE A 579 -6.83 1.85 -31.88
C ILE A 579 -7.30 0.78 -30.90
N GLY A 580 -6.37 0.24 -30.11
CA GLY A 580 -6.62 -0.75 -29.06
C GLY A 580 -6.12 -2.14 -29.42
N PHE A 581 -6.03 -3.02 -28.42
CA PHE A 581 -5.52 -4.38 -28.57
C PHE A 581 -6.68 -5.38 -28.68
N ASP A 582 -6.78 -6.09 -29.78
CA ASP A 582 -7.75 -7.18 -29.91
C ASP A 582 -7.28 -8.41 -29.10
N ARG A 583 -7.94 -8.61 -27.95
CA ARG A 583 -7.75 -9.75 -27.05
C ARG A 583 -8.94 -10.72 -27.07
N THR A 584 -9.85 -10.56 -28.05
CA THR A 584 -10.97 -11.47 -28.29
C THR A 584 -10.55 -12.67 -29.14
N ALA A 585 -11.50 -13.52 -29.50
CA ALA A 585 -11.25 -14.71 -30.33
C ALA A 585 -10.67 -14.40 -31.72
N THR A 586 -10.81 -13.17 -32.21
CA THR A 586 -10.23 -12.69 -33.48
C THR A 586 -8.79 -12.21 -33.35
N GLY A 587 -8.33 -11.99 -32.12
CA GLY A 587 -6.97 -11.55 -31.78
C GLY A 587 -6.20 -12.58 -30.96
N SER A 588 -5.65 -12.15 -29.82
CA SER A 588 -4.86 -13.03 -28.94
C SER A 588 -5.68 -14.03 -28.12
N ASN A 589 -6.99 -13.84 -28.03
CA ASN A 589 -7.94 -14.67 -27.28
C ASN A 589 -7.66 -14.77 -25.76
N THR A 590 -6.89 -13.87 -25.18
CA THR A 590 -6.62 -13.89 -23.72
C THR A 590 -7.85 -13.63 -22.88
N VAL A 591 -8.90 -13.03 -23.44
CA VAL A 591 -10.22 -12.89 -22.80
C VAL A 591 -10.82 -14.23 -22.38
N SER A 592 -10.50 -15.34 -23.06
CA SER A 592 -10.96 -16.69 -22.73
C SER A 592 -10.44 -17.24 -21.40
N GLN A 593 -9.43 -16.60 -20.79
CA GLN A 593 -8.89 -16.94 -19.47
C GLN A 593 -9.82 -16.56 -18.32
N TYR A 594 -10.79 -15.67 -18.57
CA TYR A 594 -11.82 -15.31 -17.61
C TYR A 594 -12.94 -16.35 -17.56
N HIS A 595 -13.68 -16.39 -16.45
CA HIS A 595 -14.90 -17.17 -16.38
C HIS A 595 -15.84 -16.77 -17.54
N ARG A 596 -16.54 -17.76 -18.14
CA ARG A 596 -17.35 -17.59 -19.34
C ARG A 596 -18.21 -16.31 -19.34
N ARG A 597 -18.91 -16.03 -18.23
CA ARG A 597 -19.78 -14.84 -18.14
C ARG A 597 -19.01 -13.52 -18.27
N VAL A 598 -17.83 -13.44 -17.67
CA VAL A 598 -16.94 -12.28 -17.80
C VAL A 598 -16.34 -12.20 -19.19
N SER A 599 -15.89 -13.35 -19.72
CA SER A 599 -15.34 -13.45 -21.08
C SER A 599 -16.39 -13.04 -22.13
N ASP A 600 -17.64 -13.53 -22.02
CA ASP A 600 -18.73 -13.15 -22.93
C ASP A 600 -19.00 -11.63 -22.90
N GLN A 601 -18.99 -11.02 -21.71
CA GLN A 601 -19.14 -9.57 -21.56
C GLN A 601 -17.98 -8.77 -22.17
N PHE A 602 -16.76 -9.20 -21.94
CA PHE A 602 -15.57 -8.48 -22.43
C PHE A 602 -15.30 -8.71 -23.90
N SER A 603 -15.70 -9.87 -24.45
CA SER A 603 -15.52 -10.20 -25.87
C SER A 603 -16.48 -9.47 -26.79
N ASN A 604 -17.59 -9.00 -26.29
CA ASN A 604 -18.61 -8.32 -27.10
C ASN A 604 -18.39 -6.80 -27.01
N LEU A 605 -18.15 -6.18 -28.14
CA LEU A 605 -17.88 -4.75 -28.27
C LEU A 605 -18.99 -3.85 -27.69
N ASP A 606 -20.25 -4.32 -27.69
CA ASP A 606 -21.39 -3.55 -27.18
C ASP A 606 -21.63 -3.73 -25.69
N THR A 607 -21.13 -4.82 -25.09
CA THR A 607 -21.28 -5.09 -23.63
C THR A 607 -20.01 -4.89 -22.85
N CYS A 608 -18.86 -4.76 -23.53
CA CYS A 608 -17.58 -4.46 -22.88
C CYS A 608 -17.67 -3.08 -22.19
N PRO A 609 -17.38 -2.96 -20.90
CA PRO A 609 -17.38 -1.66 -20.24
C PRO A 609 -16.38 -0.71 -20.94
N GLU A 610 -16.83 0.51 -21.27
CA GLU A 610 -16.00 1.48 -22.01
C GLU A 610 -14.63 1.73 -21.35
N LYS A 611 -14.54 1.63 -20.03
CA LYS A 611 -13.29 1.74 -19.28
C LYS A 611 -12.26 0.65 -19.60
N PHE A 612 -12.65 -0.46 -20.24
CA PHE A 612 -11.79 -1.55 -20.68
C PHE A 612 -11.85 -1.77 -22.19
N LEU A 613 -12.52 -0.90 -22.94
CA LEU A 613 -12.81 -1.10 -24.36
C LEU A 613 -11.54 -1.32 -25.19
N LEU A 614 -10.57 -0.42 -25.09
CA LEU A 614 -9.31 -0.47 -25.84
C LEU A 614 -8.30 -1.47 -25.26
N TRP A 615 -8.60 -2.02 -24.07
CA TRP A 615 -7.87 -3.15 -23.52
C TRP A 615 -8.19 -4.45 -24.27
N PHE A 616 -9.47 -4.68 -24.59
CA PHE A 616 -9.93 -5.94 -25.20
C PHE A 616 -10.19 -5.87 -26.68
N HIS A 617 -10.36 -4.68 -27.28
CA HIS A 617 -10.76 -4.51 -28.67
C HIS A 617 -9.88 -3.52 -29.41
N HIS A 618 -9.64 -3.82 -30.71
CA HIS A 618 -9.19 -2.84 -31.68
C HIS A 618 -10.42 -2.15 -32.28
N VAL A 619 -10.61 -0.85 -32.03
CA VAL A 619 -11.87 -0.14 -32.26
C VAL A 619 -11.69 0.96 -33.30
N PRO A 620 -12.55 1.03 -34.34
CA PRO A 620 -12.51 2.10 -35.34
C PRO A 620 -12.70 3.50 -34.71
N TRP A 621 -11.97 4.48 -35.25
CA TRP A 621 -11.99 5.86 -34.76
C TRP A 621 -13.38 6.52 -34.81
N ASP A 622 -14.28 6.10 -35.71
CA ASP A 622 -15.66 6.61 -35.89
C ASP A 622 -16.73 5.80 -35.14
N ARG A 623 -16.34 4.75 -34.44
CA ARG A 623 -17.25 3.99 -33.59
C ARG A 623 -18.01 4.95 -32.67
N ARG A 624 -19.35 4.83 -32.66
CA ARG A 624 -20.19 5.56 -31.72
C ARG A 624 -20.13 4.94 -30.33
N MET A 625 -19.76 5.77 -29.36
CA MET A 625 -19.72 5.42 -27.94
C MET A 625 -21.11 5.61 -27.31
N HIS A 626 -21.31 5.15 -26.08
CA HIS A 626 -22.59 5.34 -25.35
C HIS A 626 -23.00 6.80 -25.23
N SER A 627 -22.05 7.73 -25.21
CA SER A 627 -22.31 9.17 -25.24
C SER A 627 -22.88 9.69 -26.57
N GLY A 628 -22.89 8.85 -27.61
CA GLY A 628 -23.23 9.22 -28.99
C GLY A 628 -22.10 9.89 -29.77
N ARG A 629 -20.95 10.18 -29.13
CA ARG A 629 -19.74 10.73 -29.77
C ARG A 629 -18.96 9.62 -30.47
N THR A 630 -18.02 10.02 -31.36
CA THR A 630 -17.07 9.05 -31.91
C THR A 630 -16.03 8.64 -30.88
N LEU A 631 -15.36 7.49 -31.05
CA LEU A 631 -14.24 7.07 -30.21
C LEU A 631 -13.16 8.15 -30.15
N TRP A 632 -12.83 8.79 -31.30
CA TRP A 632 -11.86 9.87 -31.33
C TRP A 632 -12.28 11.04 -30.44
N ASP A 633 -13.51 11.51 -30.60
CA ASP A 633 -14.02 12.63 -29.81
C ASP A 633 -14.04 12.30 -28.32
N GLU A 634 -14.49 11.09 -27.96
CA GLU A 634 -14.55 10.65 -26.57
C GLU A 634 -13.13 10.56 -25.96
N THR A 635 -12.17 9.98 -26.70
CA THR A 635 -10.77 9.92 -26.26
C THR A 635 -10.20 11.31 -26.01
N ALA A 636 -10.40 12.26 -26.94
CA ALA A 636 -9.88 13.61 -26.82
C ALA A 636 -10.52 14.36 -25.64
N LEU A 637 -11.82 14.19 -25.41
CA LEU A 637 -12.53 14.80 -24.29
C LEU A 637 -12.12 14.20 -22.93
N HIS A 638 -11.79 12.91 -22.86
CA HIS A 638 -11.22 12.31 -21.65
C HIS A 638 -9.89 12.97 -21.28
N TYR A 639 -8.97 13.10 -22.23
CA TYR A 639 -7.70 13.78 -22.00
C TYR A 639 -7.90 15.22 -21.49
N GLN A 640 -8.82 15.98 -22.10
CA GLN A 640 -9.14 17.34 -21.66
C GLN A 640 -9.76 17.36 -20.25
N ARG A 641 -10.71 16.45 -19.97
CA ARG A 641 -11.36 16.34 -18.65
C ARG A 641 -10.36 16.12 -17.54
N GLY A 642 -9.35 15.26 -17.76
CA GLY A 642 -8.28 15.04 -16.78
C GLY A 642 -7.50 16.30 -16.48
N VAL A 643 -7.13 17.10 -17.50
CA VAL A 643 -6.45 18.40 -17.31
C VAL A 643 -7.35 19.36 -16.53
N ASP A 644 -8.62 19.47 -16.90
CA ASP A 644 -9.57 20.38 -16.25
C ASP A 644 -9.80 20.01 -14.78
N TRP A 645 -9.80 18.72 -14.46
CA TRP A 645 -9.86 18.26 -13.07
C TRP A 645 -8.65 18.72 -12.26
N VAL A 646 -7.42 18.59 -12.79
CA VAL A 646 -6.22 19.04 -12.06
C VAL A 646 -6.26 20.55 -11.84
N ARG A 647 -6.65 21.33 -12.83
CA ARG A 647 -6.82 22.78 -12.70
C ARG A 647 -7.87 23.16 -11.65
N SER A 648 -8.99 22.44 -11.64
CA SER A 648 -10.04 22.64 -10.64
C SER A 648 -9.55 22.28 -9.23
N THR A 649 -8.83 21.17 -9.11
CA THR A 649 -8.25 20.70 -7.84
C THR A 649 -7.25 21.71 -7.28
N ARG A 650 -6.41 22.31 -8.10
CA ARG A 650 -5.51 23.39 -7.64
C ARG A 650 -6.28 24.55 -7.03
N ARG A 651 -7.32 25.06 -7.72
CA ARG A 651 -8.15 26.16 -7.17
C ARG A 651 -8.85 25.77 -5.87
N GLN A 652 -9.34 24.54 -5.76
CA GLN A 652 -9.96 24.02 -4.54
C GLN A 652 -8.93 23.89 -3.41
N TRP A 653 -7.72 23.40 -3.69
CA TRP A 653 -6.64 23.31 -2.73
C TRP A 653 -6.22 24.69 -2.23
N ASP A 654 -6.05 25.65 -3.13
CA ASP A 654 -5.72 27.04 -2.78
C ASP A 654 -6.76 27.67 -1.84
N SER A 655 -8.05 27.33 -1.99
CA SER A 655 -9.12 27.81 -1.10
C SER A 655 -9.05 27.25 0.33
N LEU A 656 -8.28 26.19 0.56
CA LEU A 656 -8.06 25.59 1.88
C LEU A 656 -6.89 26.24 2.65
N LYS A 657 -6.26 27.27 2.09
CA LYS A 657 -5.19 28.00 2.75
C LYS A 657 -5.66 28.56 4.10
N GLY A 658 -4.87 28.28 5.15
CA GLY A 658 -5.20 28.64 6.53
C GLY A 658 -6.10 27.66 7.28
N GLN A 659 -6.64 26.63 6.61
CA GLN A 659 -7.40 25.54 7.22
C GLN A 659 -6.55 24.28 7.37
N ILE A 660 -5.37 24.26 6.77
CA ILE A 660 -4.38 23.20 6.79
C ILE A 660 -3.04 23.80 7.20
N ASP A 661 -2.17 23.02 7.81
CA ASP A 661 -0.81 23.43 8.14
C ASP A 661 -0.13 24.08 6.93
N PRO A 662 0.49 25.26 7.10
CA PRO A 662 1.04 26.05 5.98
C PRO A 662 2.10 25.31 5.16
N GLU A 663 2.98 24.55 5.82
CA GLU A 663 4.05 23.81 5.14
C GLU A 663 3.48 22.70 4.25
N ARG A 664 2.55 21.91 4.77
CA ARG A 664 1.83 20.89 3.99
C ARG A 664 1.00 21.49 2.86
N HIS A 665 0.29 22.58 3.13
CA HIS A 665 -0.49 23.26 2.09
C HIS A 665 0.41 23.68 0.92
N GLU A 666 1.56 24.29 1.22
CA GLU A 666 2.52 24.72 0.20
C GLU A 666 3.17 23.55 -0.55
N ALA A 667 3.56 22.50 0.17
CA ALA A 667 4.15 21.30 -0.41
C ALA A 667 3.21 20.64 -1.44
N VAL A 668 1.94 20.45 -1.08
CA VAL A 668 0.92 19.90 -1.97
C VAL A 668 0.62 20.83 -3.14
N ALA A 669 0.52 22.15 -2.92
CA ALA A 669 0.29 23.13 -3.99
C ALA A 669 1.39 23.08 -5.06
N LYS A 670 2.67 22.94 -4.65
CA LYS A 670 3.80 22.75 -5.58
C LYS A 670 3.66 21.47 -6.41
N LYS A 671 3.25 20.37 -5.79
CA LYS A 671 3.05 19.08 -6.46
C LYS A 671 1.86 19.14 -7.44
N LEU A 672 0.76 19.76 -7.08
CA LEU A 672 -0.37 19.97 -7.98
C LEU A 672 -0.01 20.85 -9.19
N ALA A 673 0.91 21.82 -9.04
CA ALA A 673 1.40 22.60 -10.17
C ALA A 673 2.24 21.73 -11.15
N ILE A 674 3.03 20.79 -10.64
CA ILE A 674 3.74 19.80 -11.45
C ILE A 674 2.71 18.90 -12.16
N GLN A 675 1.72 18.38 -11.45
CA GLN A 675 0.70 17.51 -12.02
C GLN A 675 -0.12 18.18 -13.13
N GLU A 676 -0.45 19.49 -13.01
CA GLU A 676 -1.11 20.23 -14.09
C GLU A 676 -0.24 20.32 -15.33
N ARG A 677 1.04 20.71 -15.18
CA ARG A 677 2.00 20.73 -16.28
C ARG A 677 2.05 19.38 -17.00
N ASP A 678 2.16 18.32 -16.22
CA ASP A 678 2.33 16.96 -16.73
C ASP A 678 1.05 16.46 -17.41
N ALA A 679 -0.13 16.73 -16.85
CA ALA A 679 -1.41 16.38 -17.45
C ALA A 679 -1.60 17.05 -18.83
N ILE A 680 -1.18 18.33 -18.98
CA ILE A 680 -1.20 19.01 -20.26
C ILE A 680 -0.26 18.33 -21.27
N VAL A 681 0.96 17.96 -20.85
CA VAL A 681 1.92 17.26 -21.71
C VAL A 681 1.38 15.89 -22.12
N TRP A 682 0.75 15.13 -21.22
CA TRP A 682 0.11 13.85 -21.52
C TRP A 682 -0.98 14.01 -22.57
N ARG A 683 -1.92 14.94 -22.39
CA ARG A 683 -2.98 15.25 -23.36
C ARG A 683 -2.41 15.58 -24.72
N ASP A 684 -1.51 16.57 -24.76
CA ASP A 684 -1.00 17.12 -26.01
C ASP A 684 -0.19 16.07 -26.80
N ALA A 685 0.72 15.37 -26.13
CA ALA A 685 1.59 14.37 -26.75
C ALA A 685 0.80 13.19 -27.31
N CYS A 686 -0.15 12.65 -26.52
CA CYS A 686 -0.98 11.52 -26.96
C CYS A 686 -1.93 11.92 -28.09
N LEU A 687 -2.64 13.04 -27.97
CA LEU A 687 -3.56 13.48 -29.02
C LEU A 687 -2.87 13.82 -30.32
N LEU A 688 -1.73 14.53 -30.29
CA LEU A 688 -0.94 14.81 -31.50
C LEU A 688 -0.46 13.50 -32.16
N TYR A 689 -0.02 12.53 -31.39
CA TYR A 689 0.45 11.25 -31.92
C TYR A 689 -0.70 10.46 -32.54
N PHE A 690 -1.81 10.25 -31.83
CA PHE A 690 -2.96 9.50 -32.34
C PHE A 690 -3.64 10.22 -33.51
N GLN A 691 -3.58 11.55 -33.58
CA GLN A 691 -4.07 12.33 -34.73
C GLN A 691 -3.28 12.02 -36.02
N THR A 692 -2.01 11.58 -35.94
CA THR A 692 -1.26 11.14 -37.12
C THR A 692 -1.89 9.92 -37.78
N PHE A 693 -2.65 9.10 -37.05
CA PHE A 693 -3.40 7.96 -37.56
C PHE A 693 -4.85 8.31 -37.91
N SER A 694 -5.59 8.86 -36.94
CA SER A 694 -7.03 9.15 -37.11
C SER A 694 -7.33 10.21 -38.17
N LYS A 695 -6.39 11.14 -38.43
CA LYS A 695 -6.53 12.29 -39.33
C LYS A 695 -7.77 13.18 -39.03
N ARG A 696 -8.33 13.09 -37.81
CA ARG A 696 -9.53 13.81 -37.40
C ARG A 696 -9.18 15.11 -36.69
N ALA A 697 -10.04 16.14 -36.83
CA ALA A 697 -9.91 17.37 -36.05
C ALA A 697 -10.23 17.10 -34.57
N LEU A 698 -9.68 17.93 -33.69
CA LEU A 698 -10.05 17.92 -32.27
C LEU A 698 -11.51 18.39 -32.12
N PRO A 699 -12.31 17.75 -31.28
CA PRO A 699 -13.68 18.20 -31.01
C PRO A 699 -13.69 19.54 -30.24
N ALA A 700 -14.84 20.21 -30.28
CA ALA A 700 -15.05 21.43 -29.51
C ALA A 700 -14.84 21.16 -28.01
N GLY A 701 -14.19 22.08 -27.31
CA GLY A 701 -13.88 21.98 -25.89
C GLY A 701 -12.53 21.35 -25.57
N VAL A 702 -11.82 20.81 -26.56
CA VAL A 702 -10.43 20.32 -26.39
C VAL A 702 -9.46 21.41 -26.82
N GLU A 703 -8.53 21.77 -25.94
CA GLU A 703 -7.48 22.74 -26.19
C GLU A 703 -6.47 22.23 -27.23
N LYS A 704 -5.98 23.15 -28.05
CA LYS A 704 -4.91 22.85 -28.99
C LYS A 704 -3.58 22.73 -28.26
N ALA A 705 -2.75 21.80 -28.69
CA ALA A 705 -1.40 21.63 -28.17
C ALA A 705 -0.56 22.91 -28.40
N ALA A 706 0.24 23.27 -27.39
CA ALA A 706 1.12 24.43 -27.45
C ALA A 706 2.41 24.16 -28.25
N LYS A 707 2.78 22.89 -28.45
CA LYS A 707 4.00 22.45 -29.14
C LYS A 707 3.66 21.42 -30.22
N SER A 708 4.60 21.22 -31.12
CA SER A 708 4.52 20.17 -32.13
C SER A 708 4.80 18.77 -31.53
N LEU A 709 4.39 17.72 -32.23
CA LEU A 709 4.70 16.35 -31.83
C LEU A 709 6.20 16.09 -31.72
N ASP A 710 7.01 16.66 -32.62
CA ASP A 710 8.47 16.47 -32.62
C ASP A 710 9.12 17.12 -31.40
N GLU A 711 8.62 18.26 -30.92
CA GLU A 711 9.08 18.85 -29.67
C GLU A 711 8.76 17.97 -28.44
N TYR A 712 7.62 17.29 -28.43
CA TYR A 712 7.29 16.32 -27.34
C TYR A 712 8.14 15.05 -27.46
N LYS A 713 8.44 14.58 -28.67
CA LYS A 713 9.34 13.43 -28.88
C LYS A 713 10.79 13.72 -28.48
N ALA A 714 11.23 14.96 -28.62
CA ALA A 714 12.62 15.34 -28.35
C ALA A 714 12.96 15.37 -26.84
N LYS A 715 11.97 15.47 -25.95
CA LYS A 715 12.21 15.65 -24.52
C LYS A 715 11.15 14.98 -23.66
N SER A 716 11.57 13.99 -22.85
CA SER A 716 10.71 13.41 -21.80
C SER A 716 10.38 14.42 -20.70
N LEU A 717 9.31 14.16 -19.95
CA LEU A 717 9.08 14.81 -18.66
C LEU A 717 10.19 14.42 -17.68
N SER A 718 10.59 15.37 -16.86
CA SER A 718 11.48 15.14 -15.71
C SER A 718 10.67 15.17 -14.42
N TRP A 719 11.02 14.29 -13.50
CA TRP A 719 10.40 14.19 -12.17
C TRP A 719 11.27 14.80 -11.09
#